data_19c83d167ee7371057e50595079724b9
#
_entry.id   19c83d167ee7371057e50595079724b9
#
_cell.length_a   1.000
_cell.length_b   1.000
_cell.length_c   1.000
_cell.angle_alpha   90.00
_cell.angle_beta   90.00
_cell.angle_gamma   90.00
#
_symmetry.space_group_name_H-M   'P 1'
#
loop_
_entity.id
_entity.type
_entity.pdbx_description
1 polymer ?
#
loop_
_entity_poly.entity_id
_entity_poly.type
_entity_poly.pdbx_seq_one_letter_code
_entity_poly.pdbx_strand_id
1 'polypeptide(L)'
;MSEESEGELEARLPEGESFEPPESFVEQANVTDESIYEEFEENWPDCWERAADLLDWEASYDQVLEDGDAPFYEWFADGTLNASYNCLDRHVEDGRGDEAAIEWVGEPTDETRTYTYQELLDEVQEFAAALRALGVEEDDVVTLYMPMIPELPVAMLACARIGAPHSVVFAGFSADALATRMNSADSEYLVTCDGYYRRGDPLNHKDKADDGLGSVDHGVETVVVDRLGDELEHDLGDRQRGYDELVGEHAGATVDPVTRDAEDMLFLMYTSGTTGKPKGVKHTTGGYLSYVAWTSHAVLDVKPEDTYWCSADIGWITGHSYIVYGPLALGTSTVMYEGTPDYPEKDRLWEIVDDYDVTQLYTAPTAIRAFMKWGEDYPARHDLSSLRLLGTVGEPINPRAWKWYYKHIGDESCPVVDTWWQTETGGMMITTLPGVGDMKPGSAGPPLPGVSANVVDTNGDDVEPGKAGYLTVDKPWPGMLRTLYHNDDRFIDEYWEEYSDEAAGEWVYFPEDGAKIDDDGYITVLGRVDDVINVSGHRLGTMELESAIVGVEGVAEAAVVGGDHDIKGEAVYAYAITEDGYEGDDDLRERVVEGVEDAIGPIARPEAVIFSPELPKTRSGKIMRRLLEDIANGDELGNTSTLRNPEVVDDIAGKVSDD
;
A
#
# COMPACT_ATOMS: atom_id res chain seq x y z
N MET A 1 -17.07 -45.28 5.72
CA MET A 1 -15.87 -44.56 5.31
C MET A 1 -16.30 -43.85 4.06
N SER A 2 -16.82 -42.66 4.21
CA SER A 2 -17.13 -41.75 3.14
C SER A 2 -15.89 -40.89 2.93
N GLU A 3 -15.29 -40.97 1.76
CA GLU A 3 -14.33 -40.00 1.28
C GLU A 3 -15.01 -38.62 1.31
N GLU A 4 -14.55 -37.74 2.18
CA GLU A 4 -14.85 -36.32 2.13
C GLU A 4 -14.22 -35.80 0.83
N SER A 5 -15.03 -35.35 -0.10
CA SER A 5 -14.58 -34.66 -1.31
C SER A 5 -14.01 -33.33 -0.85
N GLU A 6 -12.70 -33.18 -0.94
CA GLU A 6 -12.02 -31.90 -0.88
C GLU A 6 -12.63 -30.99 -1.94
N GLY A 7 -13.23 -29.88 -1.51
CA GLY A 7 -13.82 -28.89 -2.40
C GLY A 7 -12.72 -28.19 -3.19
N GLU A 8 -12.62 -28.46 -4.48
CA GLU A 8 -11.76 -27.72 -5.39
C GLU A 8 -12.30 -26.28 -5.54
N LEU A 9 -11.41 -25.29 -5.46
CA LEU A 9 -11.71 -23.91 -5.80
C LEU A 9 -11.92 -23.86 -7.33
N GLU A 10 -13.12 -23.56 -7.81
CA GLU A 10 -13.38 -23.34 -9.25
C GLU A 10 -13.36 -21.84 -9.56
N ALA A 11 -12.34 -21.37 -10.26
CA ALA A 11 -12.25 -20.01 -10.76
C ALA A 11 -12.28 -19.98 -12.30
N ARG A 12 -13.20 -19.22 -12.88
CA ARG A 12 -13.26 -18.95 -14.31
C ARG A 12 -13.37 -17.46 -14.58
N LEU A 13 -12.23 -16.77 -14.60
CA LEU A 13 -12.16 -15.48 -15.27
C LEU A 13 -12.03 -15.70 -16.79
N PRO A 14 -12.52 -14.78 -17.66
CA PRO A 14 -12.36 -14.92 -19.10
C PRO A 14 -10.88 -15.04 -19.46
N GLU A 15 -10.49 -16.08 -20.17
CA GLU A 15 -9.14 -16.27 -20.67
C GLU A 15 -8.72 -15.08 -21.55
N GLY A 16 -7.78 -14.40 -21.15
CA GLY A 16 -6.71 -13.55 -21.42
C GLY A 16 -6.69 -12.78 -22.73
N GLU A 17 -7.11 -11.51 -22.72
CA GLU A 17 -6.47 -10.52 -23.60
C GLU A 17 -5.10 -10.18 -22.99
N SER A 18 -4.05 -10.23 -23.83
CA SER A 18 -2.69 -9.80 -23.52
C SER A 18 -2.39 -8.50 -24.26
N PHE A 19 -1.69 -7.60 -23.62
CA PHE A 19 -1.28 -6.32 -24.19
C PHE A 19 0.25 -6.23 -24.16
N GLU A 20 0.85 -6.18 -25.33
CA GLU A 20 2.30 -5.94 -25.44
C GLU A 20 2.61 -4.53 -24.94
N PRO A 21 3.75 -4.31 -24.25
CA PRO A 21 4.18 -2.97 -23.87
C PRO A 21 4.43 -2.10 -25.11
N PRO A 22 4.06 -0.80 -25.08
CA PRO A 22 4.27 0.09 -26.22
C PRO A 22 5.76 0.16 -26.60
N GLU A 23 6.08 0.05 -27.89
CA GLU A 23 7.47 0.05 -28.42
C GLU A 23 8.23 1.32 -27.96
N SER A 24 7.54 2.47 -27.93
CA SER A 24 8.12 3.74 -27.46
C SER A 24 8.48 3.72 -25.96
N PHE A 25 7.80 2.93 -25.15
CA PHE A 25 8.14 2.73 -23.74
C PHE A 25 9.35 1.80 -23.62
N VAL A 26 9.33 0.65 -24.32
CA VAL A 26 10.41 -0.34 -24.28
C VAL A 26 11.76 0.28 -24.66
N GLU A 27 11.79 1.17 -25.68
CA GLU A 27 13.01 1.85 -26.13
C GLU A 27 13.71 2.67 -25.04
N GLN A 28 13.00 3.09 -24.00
CA GLN A 28 13.51 3.95 -22.92
C GLN A 28 13.47 3.28 -21.53
N ALA A 29 12.88 2.10 -21.39
CA ALA A 29 12.71 1.43 -20.10
C ALA A 29 14.06 1.06 -19.45
N ASN A 30 14.12 1.12 -18.12
CA ASN A 30 15.31 0.77 -17.36
C ASN A 30 15.66 -0.72 -17.48
N VAL A 31 14.65 -1.58 -17.63
CA VAL A 31 14.81 -3.03 -17.82
C VAL A 31 14.08 -3.46 -19.07
N THR A 32 14.83 -4.00 -20.05
CA THR A 32 14.31 -4.39 -21.37
C THR A 32 14.70 -5.80 -21.80
N ASP A 33 15.51 -6.50 -20.99
CA ASP A 33 16.05 -7.82 -21.34
C ASP A 33 15.38 -8.90 -20.46
N GLU A 34 14.62 -9.79 -21.10
CA GLU A 34 13.94 -10.91 -20.44
C GLU A 34 14.91 -11.88 -19.73
N SER A 35 16.19 -11.91 -20.18
CA SER A 35 17.21 -12.74 -19.52
C SER A 35 17.45 -12.39 -18.05
N ILE A 36 16.94 -11.28 -17.56
CA ILE A 36 17.01 -10.89 -16.14
C ILE A 36 16.37 -11.94 -15.22
N TYR A 37 15.32 -12.62 -15.65
CA TYR A 37 14.68 -13.69 -14.88
C TYR A 37 15.62 -14.88 -14.69
N GLU A 38 16.29 -15.33 -15.79
CA GLU A 38 17.28 -16.41 -15.75
C GLU A 38 18.52 -16.01 -14.94
N GLU A 39 18.99 -14.76 -15.11
CA GLU A 39 20.15 -14.21 -14.35
C GLU A 39 19.87 -14.25 -12.83
N PHE A 40 18.70 -13.80 -12.40
CA PHE A 40 18.36 -13.77 -10.98
C PHE A 40 18.14 -15.18 -10.40
N GLU A 41 17.54 -16.10 -11.16
CA GLU A 41 17.37 -17.48 -10.71
C GLU A 41 18.69 -18.24 -10.59
N GLU A 42 19.60 -18.10 -11.57
CA GLU A 42 20.90 -18.78 -11.58
C GLU A 42 21.87 -18.25 -10.52
N ASN A 43 21.75 -16.95 -10.15
CA ASN A 43 22.69 -16.29 -9.24
C ASN A 43 22.07 -15.96 -7.86
N TRP A 44 20.92 -16.50 -7.54
CA TRP A 44 20.32 -16.28 -6.23
C TRP A 44 21.19 -16.86 -5.09
N PRO A 45 21.45 -16.17 -3.95
CA PRO A 45 20.93 -14.84 -3.58
C PRO A 45 21.77 -13.66 -4.08
N ASP A 46 22.95 -13.89 -4.65
CA ASP A 46 23.91 -12.82 -5.06
C ASP A 46 23.34 -11.89 -6.14
N CYS A 47 22.29 -12.29 -6.86
CA CYS A 47 21.58 -11.43 -7.81
C CYS A 47 21.07 -10.11 -7.17
N TRP A 48 20.85 -10.09 -5.88
CA TRP A 48 20.38 -8.90 -5.14
C TRP A 48 21.48 -7.85 -4.94
N GLU A 49 22.75 -8.14 -5.24
CA GLU A 49 23.80 -7.11 -5.36
C GLU A 49 23.38 -5.99 -6.32
N ARG A 50 22.59 -6.34 -7.36
CA ARG A 50 22.07 -5.37 -8.33
C ARG A 50 21.13 -4.33 -7.68
N ALA A 51 20.37 -4.71 -6.68
CA ALA A 51 19.54 -3.80 -5.90
C ALA A 51 20.40 -2.95 -4.95
N ALA A 52 21.39 -3.56 -4.30
CA ALA A 52 22.32 -2.87 -3.43
C ALA A 52 23.20 -1.85 -4.16
N ASP A 53 23.56 -2.11 -5.42
CA ASP A 53 24.35 -1.21 -6.29
C ASP A 53 23.61 0.11 -6.63
N LEU A 54 22.30 0.19 -6.36
CA LEU A 54 21.56 1.45 -6.50
C LEU A 54 21.78 2.42 -5.33
N LEU A 55 22.45 1.98 -4.27
CA LEU A 55 22.69 2.75 -3.05
C LEU A 55 24.17 2.97 -2.80
N ASP A 56 24.47 4.02 -2.05
CA ASP A 56 25.80 4.29 -1.53
C ASP A 56 25.97 3.68 -0.14
N TRP A 57 26.94 2.78 0.00
CA TRP A 57 27.30 2.11 1.25
C TRP A 57 28.52 2.77 1.88
N GLU A 58 28.47 3.06 3.18
CA GLU A 58 29.62 3.56 3.92
C GLU A 58 30.69 2.46 4.11
N ALA A 59 30.22 1.25 4.48
CA ALA A 59 31.02 0.03 4.42
C ALA A 59 30.26 -1.04 3.65
N SER A 60 30.98 -1.76 2.77
CA SER A 60 30.41 -2.86 1.99
C SER A 60 30.05 -4.03 2.91
N TYR A 61 28.99 -4.75 2.58
CA TYR A 61 28.60 -5.99 3.25
C TYR A 61 29.55 -7.15 2.93
N ASP A 62 29.65 -8.12 3.83
CA ASP A 62 30.49 -9.31 3.65
C ASP A 62 29.76 -10.40 2.84
N GLN A 63 28.43 -10.51 2.98
CA GLN A 63 27.56 -11.43 2.22
C GLN A 63 26.16 -10.85 2.00
N VAL A 64 25.51 -11.29 0.92
CA VAL A 64 24.18 -10.78 0.52
C VAL A 64 23.09 -11.32 1.44
N LEU A 65 23.15 -12.60 1.83
CA LEU A 65 22.17 -13.25 2.67
C LEU A 65 22.85 -14.11 3.75
N GLU A 66 22.44 -13.93 5.01
CA GLU A 66 22.66 -14.88 6.09
C GLU A 66 21.35 -15.62 6.42
N ASP A 67 21.37 -16.96 6.30
CA ASP A 67 20.22 -17.85 6.51
C ASP A 67 20.40 -18.83 7.69
N GLY A 68 21.47 -18.64 8.48
CA GLY A 68 21.84 -19.56 9.57
C GLY A 68 20.82 -19.64 10.71
N ASP A 69 19.95 -18.66 10.87
CA ASP A 69 18.89 -18.57 11.89
C ASP A 69 17.48 -18.43 11.25
N ALA A 70 17.28 -19.07 10.08
CA ALA A 70 16.00 -19.02 9.35
C ALA A 70 14.81 -19.44 10.26
N PRO A 71 13.66 -18.76 10.19
CA PRO A 71 13.27 -17.75 9.20
C PRO A 71 13.67 -16.31 9.55
N PHE A 72 14.58 -16.10 10.50
CA PHE A 72 15.14 -14.77 10.83
C PHE A 72 16.34 -14.52 9.92
N TYR A 73 16.06 -14.09 8.71
CA TYR A 73 17.08 -13.80 7.70
C TYR A 73 17.72 -12.45 7.89
N GLU A 74 19.03 -12.33 7.60
CA GLU A 74 19.76 -11.09 7.56
C GLU A 74 20.26 -10.81 6.14
N TRP A 75 20.06 -9.57 5.66
CA TRP A 75 20.42 -9.18 4.31
C TRP A 75 21.52 -8.11 4.31
N PHE A 76 22.52 -8.30 3.47
CA PHE A 76 23.69 -7.41 3.35
C PHE A 76 24.46 -7.28 4.68
N ALA A 77 24.66 -8.40 5.36
CA ALA A 77 25.24 -8.48 6.68
C ALA A 77 26.63 -7.77 6.76
N ASP A 78 26.88 -7.09 7.90
CA ASP A 78 28.04 -6.24 8.15
C ASP A 78 28.16 -5.00 7.22
N GLY A 79 27.24 -4.80 6.28
CA GLY A 79 27.14 -3.60 5.48
C GLY A 79 26.59 -2.43 6.29
N THR A 80 27.11 -1.21 6.04
CA THR A 80 26.61 -0.02 6.72
C THR A 80 26.24 1.08 5.75
N LEU A 81 25.14 1.76 6.06
CA LEU A 81 24.63 2.89 5.27
C LEU A 81 23.72 3.76 6.13
N ASN A 82 23.23 4.87 5.57
CA ASN A 82 22.16 5.67 6.15
C ASN A 82 21.08 5.96 5.09
N ALA A 83 19.82 5.76 5.44
CA ALA A 83 18.71 5.95 4.50
C ALA A 83 18.51 7.43 4.14
N SER A 84 18.66 8.37 5.09
CA SER A 84 18.57 9.81 4.81
C SER A 84 19.70 10.27 3.86
N TYR A 85 20.92 9.78 4.07
CA TYR A 85 22.05 10.06 3.16
C TYR A 85 21.73 9.62 1.72
N ASN A 86 21.23 8.40 1.58
CA ASN A 86 20.89 7.85 0.27
C ASN A 86 19.73 8.58 -0.42
N CYS A 87 18.80 9.14 0.35
CA CYS A 87 17.68 9.91 -0.19
C CYS A 87 18.02 11.37 -0.47
N LEU A 88 19.03 11.96 0.16
CA LEU A 88 19.28 13.41 0.10
C LEU A 88 20.74 13.77 -0.19
N ASP A 89 21.66 13.49 0.73
CA ASP A 89 23.03 14.02 0.71
C ASP A 89 23.75 13.68 -0.60
N ARG A 90 23.71 12.42 -1.04
CA ARG A 90 24.42 11.98 -2.25
C ARG A 90 23.96 12.73 -3.50
N HIS A 91 22.66 13.08 -3.59
CA HIS A 91 22.14 13.83 -4.73
C HIS A 91 22.62 15.29 -4.71
N VAL A 92 22.70 15.90 -3.52
CA VAL A 92 23.28 17.24 -3.33
C VAL A 92 24.77 17.23 -3.64
N GLU A 93 25.52 16.21 -3.18
CA GLU A 93 26.94 16.03 -3.45
C GLU A 93 27.23 15.82 -4.95
N ASP A 94 26.32 15.14 -5.67
CA ASP A 94 26.35 14.96 -7.12
C ASP A 94 25.96 16.22 -7.91
N GLY A 95 25.66 17.33 -7.21
CA GLY A 95 25.34 18.63 -7.82
C GLY A 95 23.91 18.79 -8.27
N ARG A 96 22.99 17.96 -7.76
CA ARG A 96 21.56 17.97 -8.03
C ARG A 96 20.73 18.68 -6.93
N GLY A 97 21.41 19.45 -6.06
CA GLY A 97 20.77 20.14 -4.95
C GLY A 97 19.67 21.14 -5.35
N ASP A 98 19.74 21.72 -6.56
CA ASP A 98 18.75 22.64 -7.08
C ASP A 98 17.56 21.95 -7.79
N GLU A 99 17.56 20.61 -7.91
CA GLU A 99 16.47 19.84 -8.51
C GLU A 99 15.35 19.63 -7.49
N ALA A 100 14.10 19.54 -7.96
CA ALA A 100 12.94 19.28 -7.10
C ALA A 100 13.04 17.86 -6.51
N ALA A 101 12.83 17.74 -5.20
CA ALA A 101 12.70 16.48 -4.48
C ALA A 101 11.23 16.18 -4.16
N ILE A 102 10.51 17.18 -3.65
CA ILE A 102 9.07 17.06 -3.31
C ILE A 102 8.31 18.24 -3.93
N GLU A 103 7.27 17.91 -4.69
CA GLU A 103 6.25 18.84 -5.17
C GLU A 103 5.00 18.64 -4.32
N TRP A 104 4.85 19.47 -3.27
CA TRP A 104 3.70 19.39 -2.40
C TRP A 104 2.55 20.28 -2.87
N VAL A 105 1.34 19.69 -2.85
CA VAL A 105 0.09 20.35 -3.22
C VAL A 105 -0.87 20.26 -2.04
N GLY A 106 -1.27 21.41 -1.50
CA GLY A 106 -2.26 21.49 -0.45
C GLY A 106 -3.67 21.18 -0.94
N GLU A 107 -4.58 20.83 -0.04
CA GLU A 107 -6.00 20.73 -0.41
C GLU A 107 -6.58 22.11 -0.83
N PRO A 108 -6.28 23.24 -0.13
CA PRO A 108 -6.51 24.56 -0.68
C PRO A 108 -5.72 24.75 -1.99
N THR A 109 -6.40 25.07 -3.07
CA THR A 109 -5.84 25.05 -4.44
C THR A 109 -4.75 26.09 -4.72
N ASP A 110 -4.58 27.07 -3.87
CA ASP A 110 -3.56 28.11 -3.94
C ASP A 110 -2.33 27.83 -3.04
N GLU A 111 -2.34 26.69 -2.34
CA GLU A 111 -1.23 26.27 -1.49
C GLU A 111 -0.40 25.20 -2.19
N THR A 112 0.81 25.57 -2.57
CA THR A 112 1.80 24.64 -3.14
C THR A 112 3.18 24.95 -2.59
N ARG A 113 4.03 23.96 -2.47
CA ARG A 113 5.45 24.13 -2.10
C ARG A 113 6.31 23.11 -2.83
N THR A 114 7.33 23.61 -3.53
CA THR A 114 8.40 22.79 -4.06
C THR A 114 9.57 22.79 -3.10
N TYR A 115 10.05 21.62 -2.73
CA TYR A 115 11.32 21.45 -2.04
C TYR A 115 12.36 20.98 -3.03
N THR A 116 13.45 21.70 -3.15
CA THR A 116 14.67 21.17 -3.79
C THR A 116 15.34 20.15 -2.86
N TYR A 117 16.22 19.30 -3.42
CA TYR A 117 17.03 18.37 -2.62
C TYR A 117 17.84 19.09 -1.55
N GLN A 118 18.39 20.28 -1.86
CA GLN A 118 19.12 21.09 -0.88
C GLN A 118 18.21 21.63 0.23
N GLU A 119 17.05 22.19 -0.12
CA GLU A 119 16.11 22.73 0.86
C GLU A 119 15.55 21.62 1.79
N LEU A 120 15.26 20.45 1.21
CA LEU A 120 14.80 19.30 1.99
C LEU A 120 15.91 18.78 2.92
N LEU A 121 17.16 18.69 2.44
CA LEU A 121 18.30 18.31 3.26
C LEU A 121 18.54 19.30 4.41
N ASP A 122 18.45 20.61 4.15
CA ASP A 122 18.65 21.63 5.16
C ASP A 122 17.59 21.51 6.26
N GLU A 123 16.30 21.39 5.91
CA GLU A 123 15.21 21.25 6.90
C GLU A 123 15.29 19.93 7.67
N VAL A 124 15.65 18.83 7.01
CA VAL A 124 15.91 17.51 7.65
C VAL A 124 17.03 17.60 8.67
N GLN A 125 18.12 18.30 8.38
CA GLN A 125 19.25 18.49 9.31
C GLN A 125 18.86 19.38 10.52
N GLU A 126 18.11 20.45 10.27
CA GLU A 126 17.61 21.34 11.33
C GLU A 126 16.65 20.60 12.25
N PHE A 127 15.72 19.80 11.70
CA PHE A 127 14.79 19.01 12.51
C PHE A 127 15.49 17.82 13.21
N ALA A 128 16.48 17.19 12.60
CA ALA A 128 17.32 16.18 13.24
C ALA A 128 18.07 16.75 14.46
N ALA A 129 18.58 17.99 14.36
CA ALA A 129 19.19 18.69 15.49
C ALA A 129 18.15 18.99 16.59
N ALA A 130 16.93 19.36 16.22
CA ALA A 130 15.82 19.59 17.13
C ALA A 130 15.41 18.31 17.87
N LEU A 131 15.28 17.18 17.19
CA LEU A 131 14.99 15.87 17.80
C LEU A 131 16.06 15.47 18.81
N ARG A 132 17.35 15.62 18.50
CA ARG A 132 18.44 15.39 19.45
C ARG A 132 18.38 16.32 20.66
N ALA A 133 18.01 17.58 20.48
CA ALA A 133 17.85 18.54 21.56
C ALA A 133 16.64 18.20 22.47
N LEU A 134 15.61 17.54 21.96
CA LEU A 134 14.50 16.99 22.73
C LEU A 134 14.90 15.73 23.51
N GLY A 135 16.03 15.12 23.21
CA GLY A 135 16.54 13.93 23.87
C GLY A 135 16.39 12.63 23.09
N VAL A 136 16.00 12.69 21.81
CA VAL A 136 15.94 11.49 20.95
C VAL A 136 17.36 10.96 20.75
N GLU A 137 17.56 9.70 21.12
CA GLU A 137 18.80 8.95 20.93
C GLU A 137 18.65 7.91 19.81
N GLU A 138 19.76 7.26 19.42
CA GLU A 138 19.71 6.14 18.47
C GLU A 138 18.82 5.02 19.03
N ASP A 139 18.07 4.35 18.15
CA ASP A 139 17.10 3.28 18.43
C ASP A 139 15.84 3.70 19.21
N ASP A 140 15.69 4.97 19.62
CA ASP A 140 14.41 5.47 20.14
C ASP A 140 13.36 5.53 19.01
N VAL A 141 12.19 4.95 19.26
CA VAL A 141 11.08 5.03 18.29
C VAL A 141 10.35 6.37 18.40
N VAL A 142 10.29 7.10 17.30
CA VAL A 142 9.54 8.35 17.17
C VAL A 142 8.21 8.09 16.45
N THR A 143 7.10 8.37 17.11
CA THR A 143 5.76 8.26 16.48
C THR A 143 5.47 9.53 15.67
N LEU A 144 5.00 9.33 14.41
CA LEU A 144 4.63 10.41 13.50
C LEU A 144 3.13 10.29 13.21
N TYR A 145 2.33 11.27 13.66
CA TYR A 145 0.88 11.26 13.50
C TYR A 145 0.44 12.55 12.80
N MET A 146 0.61 12.56 11.48
CA MET A 146 0.40 13.73 10.62
C MET A 146 -0.29 13.34 9.31
N PRO A 147 -1.02 14.26 8.67
CA PRO A 147 -1.54 14.09 7.32
C PRO A 147 -0.41 14.23 6.27
N MET A 148 -0.78 14.27 4.98
CA MET A 148 0.14 14.41 3.85
C MET A 148 0.69 15.85 3.72
N ILE A 149 1.43 16.30 4.74
CA ILE A 149 2.13 17.59 4.78
C ILE A 149 3.64 17.37 4.67
N PRO A 150 4.43 18.36 4.20
CA PRO A 150 5.86 18.20 3.95
C PRO A 150 6.68 17.81 5.20
N GLU A 151 6.23 18.24 6.36
CA GLU A 151 6.89 17.95 7.64
C GLU A 151 6.88 16.45 7.98
N LEU A 152 5.98 15.65 7.35
CA LEU A 152 5.95 14.20 7.56
C LEU A 152 7.18 13.50 6.93
N PRO A 153 7.50 13.61 5.64
CA PRO A 153 8.75 13.06 5.10
C PRO A 153 10.00 13.71 5.69
N VAL A 154 9.98 15.01 6.06
CA VAL A 154 11.08 15.65 6.78
C VAL A 154 11.33 14.92 8.11
N ALA A 155 10.29 14.63 8.88
CA ALA A 155 10.41 13.92 10.16
C ALA A 155 10.92 12.49 9.98
N MET A 156 10.43 11.74 8.96
CA MET A 156 10.90 10.39 8.64
C MET A 156 12.40 10.38 8.32
N LEU A 157 12.85 11.29 7.46
CA LEU A 157 14.25 11.39 7.04
C LEU A 157 15.15 11.94 8.16
N ALA A 158 14.65 12.83 9.02
CA ALA A 158 15.37 13.31 10.20
C ALA A 158 15.58 12.18 11.22
N CYS A 159 14.56 11.35 11.45
CA CYS A 159 14.68 10.15 12.29
C CYS A 159 15.72 9.17 11.70
N ALA A 160 15.61 8.84 10.42
CA ALA A 160 16.57 7.96 9.74
C ALA A 160 18.00 8.52 9.80
N ARG A 161 18.16 9.86 9.71
CA ARG A 161 19.45 10.52 9.76
C ARG A 161 20.17 10.32 11.09
N ILE A 162 19.44 10.38 12.21
CA ILE A 162 19.99 10.24 13.56
C ILE A 162 19.95 8.81 14.09
N GLY A 163 19.49 7.84 13.29
CA GLY A 163 19.41 6.43 13.68
C GLY A 163 18.25 6.10 14.61
N ALA A 164 17.23 6.97 14.69
CA ALA A 164 16.00 6.74 15.44
C ALA A 164 14.93 6.12 14.52
N PRO A 165 14.43 4.91 14.79
CA PRO A 165 13.34 4.35 14.00
C PRO A 165 12.07 5.19 14.12
N HIS A 166 11.32 5.32 13.04
CA HIS A 166 10.02 5.99 13.10
C HIS A 166 8.84 5.02 13.03
N SER A 167 7.68 5.45 13.55
CA SER A 167 6.41 4.75 13.42
C SER A 167 5.33 5.71 12.97
N VAL A 168 4.98 5.66 11.69
CA VAL A 168 3.93 6.53 11.15
C VAL A 168 2.55 5.95 11.46
N VAL A 169 1.69 6.79 12.03
CA VAL A 169 0.29 6.49 12.31
C VAL A 169 -0.59 7.30 11.37
N PHE A 170 -1.44 6.62 10.61
CA PHE A 170 -2.34 7.28 9.67
C PHE A 170 -3.21 8.34 10.36
N ALA A 171 -3.17 9.60 9.89
CA ALA A 171 -3.87 10.74 10.48
C ALA A 171 -5.38 10.53 10.68
N GLY A 172 -5.98 9.66 9.87
CA GLY A 172 -7.36 9.28 10.00
C GLY A 172 -7.69 8.38 11.19
N PHE A 173 -6.73 7.74 11.86
CA PHE A 173 -6.99 6.85 13.00
C PHE A 173 -7.50 7.60 14.22
N SER A 174 -8.10 6.85 15.16
CA SER A 174 -8.63 7.37 16.42
C SER A 174 -7.52 7.61 17.46
N ALA A 175 -7.85 8.36 18.51
CA ALA A 175 -7.00 8.57 19.69
C ALA A 175 -6.55 7.24 20.32
N ASP A 176 -7.46 6.27 20.48
CA ASP A 176 -7.14 4.95 21.02
C ASP A 176 -6.17 4.16 20.13
N ALA A 177 -6.30 4.31 18.81
CA ALA A 177 -5.41 3.67 17.86
C ALA A 177 -3.99 4.25 17.91
N LEU A 178 -3.85 5.56 18.12
CA LEU A 178 -2.58 6.22 18.39
C LEU A 178 -1.95 5.70 19.70
N ALA A 179 -2.69 5.77 20.80
CA ALA A 179 -2.22 5.33 22.11
C ALA A 179 -1.76 3.85 22.11
N THR A 180 -2.53 2.98 21.46
CA THR A 180 -2.21 1.56 21.35
C THR A 180 -0.86 1.33 20.67
N ARG A 181 -0.58 2.08 19.58
CA ARG A 181 0.68 1.97 18.83
C ARG A 181 1.85 2.54 19.60
N MET A 182 1.69 3.70 20.22
CA MET A 182 2.72 4.31 21.05
C MET A 182 3.10 3.43 22.23
N ASN A 183 2.11 2.86 22.93
CA ASN A 183 2.37 1.92 24.04
C ASN A 183 3.03 0.63 23.55
N SER A 184 2.68 0.13 22.36
CA SER A 184 3.30 -1.07 21.78
C SER A 184 4.73 -0.83 21.30
N ALA A 185 5.04 0.39 20.87
CA ALA A 185 6.36 0.79 20.38
C ALA A 185 7.25 1.34 21.51
N ASP A 186 6.75 1.48 22.73
CA ASP A 186 7.41 2.19 23.84
C ASP A 186 7.89 3.59 23.43
N SER A 187 7.12 4.28 22.56
CA SER A 187 7.50 5.55 21.95
C SER A 187 7.27 6.73 22.89
N GLU A 188 8.36 7.37 23.34
CA GLU A 188 8.34 8.55 24.22
C GLU A 188 8.29 9.89 23.45
N TYR A 189 8.25 9.86 22.11
CA TYR A 189 8.26 11.02 21.24
C TYR A 189 7.11 10.96 20.23
N LEU A 190 6.43 12.11 20.05
CA LEU A 190 5.36 12.27 19.08
C LEU A 190 5.61 13.52 18.23
N VAL A 191 5.51 13.39 16.90
CA VAL A 191 5.38 14.54 16.01
C VAL A 191 3.97 14.51 15.43
N THR A 192 3.23 15.61 15.56
CA THR A 192 1.85 15.74 15.12
C THR A 192 1.59 17.14 14.56
N CYS A 193 0.36 17.46 14.18
CA CYS A 193 -0.04 18.80 13.75
C CYS A 193 -1.27 19.30 14.52
N ASP A 194 -1.53 20.60 14.41
CA ASP A 194 -2.73 21.23 14.93
C ASP A 194 -4.00 20.74 14.23
N GLY A 195 -3.95 20.63 12.91
CA GLY A 195 -5.06 20.17 12.08
C GLY A 195 -4.68 20.06 10.61
N TYR A 196 -5.68 19.82 9.76
CA TYR A 196 -5.52 19.73 8.31
C TYR A 196 -6.87 19.98 7.62
N TYR A 197 -6.83 20.24 6.31
CA TYR A 197 -8.05 20.41 5.52
C TYR A 197 -8.59 19.09 5.01
N ARG A 198 -9.91 18.98 4.96
CA ARG A 198 -10.58 17.85 4.31
C ARG A 198 -11.87 18.33 3.64
N ARG A 199 -11.93 18.34 2.31
CA ARG A 199 -13.03 18.85 1.50
C ARG A 199 -13.38 20.31 1.82
N GLY A 200 -12.35 21.12 2.06
CA GLY A 200 -12.45 22.54 2.39
C GLY A 200 -12.73 22.83 3.87
N ASP A 201 -13.00 21.82 4.69
CA ASP A 201 -13.23 22.01 6.12
C ASP A 201 -11.95 21.78 6.92
N PRO A 202 -11.56 22.68 7.83
CA PRO A 202 -10.45 22.47 8.74
C PRO A 202 -10.85 21.43 9.80
N LEU A 203 -10.01 20.42 9.98
CA LEU A 203 -10.19 19.37 10.98
C LEU A 203 -9.17 19.55 12.11
N ASN A 204 -9.65 19.61 13.35
CA ASN A 204 -8.79 19.64 14.54
C ASN A 204 -8.18 18.26 14.76
N HIS A 205 -6.86 18.16 14.57
CA HIS A 205 -6.11 16.92 14.75
C HIS A 205 -5.44 16.86 16.13
N LYS A 206 -5.05 18.01 16.66
CA LYS A 206 -4.37 18.12 17.94
C LYS A 206 -5.21 17.60 19.11
N ASP A 207 -6.50 17.93 19.17
CA ASP A 207 -7.37 17.43 20.24
C ASP A 207 -7.40 15.89 20.24
N LYS A 208 -7.42 15.29 19.04
CA LYS A 208 -7.37 13.83 18.89
C LYS A 208 -6.01 13.25 19.33
N ALA A 209 -4.92 13.93 19.02
CA ALA A 209 -3.58 13.54 19.49
C ALA A 209 -3.47 13.67 21.03
N ASP A 210 -3.97 14.76 21.60
CA ASP A 210 -3.99 14.98 23.05
C ASP A 210 -4.85 13.94 23.79
N ASP A 211 -6.02 13.58 23.25
CA ASP A 211 -6.85 12.50 23.79
C ASP A 211 -6.11 11.16 23.77
N GLY A 212 -5.38 10.86 22.70
CA GLY A 212 -4.54 9.67 22.59
C GLY A 212 -3.42 9.67 23.62
N LEU A 213 -2.70 10.77 23.76
CA LEU A 213 -1.65 10.95 24.76
C LEU A 213 -2.16 10.75 26.20
N GLY A 214 -3.45 11.08 26.45
CA GLY A 214 -4.10 10.81 27.74
C GLY A 214 -4.21 9.32 28.10
N SER A 215 -4.06 8.42 27.14
CA SER A 215 -4.13 6.95 27.27
C SER A 215 -2.77 6.26 27.10
N VAL A 216 -1.67 7.02 26.91
CA VAL A 216 -0.31 6.48 26.89
C VAL A 216 0.20 6.33 28.32
N ASP A 217 0.83 5.19 28.63
CA ASP A 217 1.22 4.80 29.99
C ASP A 217 2.50 5.50 30.50
N HIS A 218 3.20 6.26 29.65
CA HIS A 218 4.46 6.95 29.95
C HIS A 218 4.40 8.43 29.52
N GLY A 219 5.44 9.21 29.84
CA GLY A 219 5.51 10.61 29.46
C GLY A 219 6.01 10.78 28.04
N VAL A 220 5.35 11.62 27.26
CA VAL A 220 5.67 11.85 25.83
C VAL A 220 6.07 13.30 25.61
N GLU A 221 7.21 13.53 24.95
CA GLU A 221 7.61 14.83 24.40
C GLU A 221 7.00 14.98 23.00
N THR A 222 6.31 16.08 22.75
CA THR A 222 5.52 16.24 21.53
C THR A 222 5.95 17.48 20.73
N VAL A 223 6.11 17.31 19.41
CA VAL A 223 6.28 18.41 18.47
C VAL A 223 4.97 18.60 17.70
N VAL A 224 4.52 19.85 17.59
CA VAL A 224 3.24 20.20 16.91
C VAL A 224 3.53 21.13 15.74
N VAL A 225 3.19 20.70 14.55
CA VAL A 225 3.22 21.50 13.33
C VAL A 225 1.97 22.39 13.29
N ASP A 226 2.15 23.68 13.00
CA ASP A 226 1.07 24.67 12.86
C ASP A 226 0.62 24.73 11.38
N ARG A 227 -0.23 23.80 10.96
CA ARG A 227 -0.73 23.67 9.58
C ARG A 227 -1.89 24.61 9.28
N LEU A 228 -2.80 24.79 10.26
CA LEU A 228 -4.01 25.59 10.07
C LEU A 228 -3.83 27.06 10.48
N GLY A 229 -2.79 27.38 11.25
CA GLY A 229 -2.48 28.75 11.65
C GLY A 229 -3.63 29.42 12.41
N ASP A 230 -3.98 30.62 11.96
CA ASP A 230 -5.04 31.43 12.60
C ASP A 230 -6.45 30.80 12.50
N GLU A 231 -6.65 29.73 11.71
CA GLU A 231 -7.97 29.08 11.56
C GLU A 231 -8.30 28.17 12.74
N LEU A 232 -7.28 27.72 13.47
CA LEU A 232 -7.45 26.88 14.67
C LEU A 232 -6.53 27.34 15.80
N GLU A 233 -7.10 28.11 16.76
CA GLU A 233 -6.36 28.46 17.98
C GLU A 233 -6.18 27.20 18.87
N HIS A 234 -4.96 26.86 19.21
CA HIS A 234 -4.62 25.79 20.13
C HIS A 234 -3.56 26.21 21.14
N ASP A 235 -3.61 25.64 22.33
CA ASP A 235 -2.61 25.83 23.36
C ASP A 235 -1.63 24.65 23.39
N LEU A 236 -0.34 24.93 23.51
CA LEU A 236 0.67 23.90 23.73
C LEU A 236 0.75 23.54 25.21
N GLY A 237 0.75 22.24 25.52
CA GLY A 237 0.95 21.72 26.87
C GLY A 237 2.41 21.81 27.34
N ASP A 238 2.65 21.46 28.62
CA ASP A 238 3.97 21.57 29.24
C ASP A 238 5.10 20.76 28.55
N ARG A 239 4.74 19.67 27.85
CA ARG A 239 5.64 18.79 27.09
C ARG A 239 5.47 18.92 25.58
N GLN A 240 4.88 20.01 25.13
CA GLN A 240 4.64 20.24 23.71
C GLN A 240 5.42 21.46 23.23
N ARG A 241 6.02 21.36 22.06
CA ARG A 241 6.78 22.41 21.39
C ARG A 241 6.27 22.61 19.97
N GLY A 242 6.26 23.84 19.49
CA GLY A 242 5.96 24.16 18.10
C GLY A 242 7.11 23.73 17.17
N TYR A 243 6.77 23.14 16.03
CA TYR A 243 7.73 22.72 15.01
C TYR A 243 8.61 23.88 14.52
N ASP A 244 7.98 24.98 14.06
CA ASP A 244 8.68 26.15 13.53
C ASP A 244 9.62 26.80 14.56
N GLU A 245 9.20 26.83 15.84
CA GLU A 245 10.05 27.34 16.92
C GLU A 245 11.29 26.46 17.08
N LEU A 246 11.11 25.13 17.12
CA LEU A 246 12.19 24.17 17.29
C LEU A 246 13.17 24.18 16.11
N VAL A 247 12.67 24.14 14.89
CA VAL A 247 13.51 24.22 13.68
C VAL A 247 14.22 25.56 13.63
N GLY A 248 13.53 26.67 13.95
CA GLY A 248 14.12 28.01 14.00
C GLY A 248 15.24 28.17 15.05
N GLU A 249 15.14 27.48 16.19
CA GLU A 249 16.23 27.44 17.20
C GLU A 249 17.50 26.74 16.65
N HIS A 250 17.34 25.86 15.66
CA HIS A 250 18.41 25.09 15.03
C HIS A 250 18.71 25.50 13.60
N ALA A 251 18.23 26.67 13.16
CA ALA A 251 18.42 27.17 11.79
C ALA A 251 19.89 27.16 11.36
N GLY A 252 20.18 26.56 10.22
CA GLY A 252 21.52 26.36 9.67
C GLY A 252 22.36 25.30 10.42
N ALA A 253 21.73 24.48 11.27
CA ALA A 253 22.42 23.34 11.87
C ALA A 253 22.74 22.30 10.81
N THR A 254 23.91 21.68 10.92
CA THR A 254 24.29 20.51 10.16
C THR A 254 24.40 19.30 11.09
N VAL A 255 23.80 18.20 10.70
CA VAL A 255 23.83 16.95 11.44
C VAL A 255 24.32 15.87 10.48
N ASP A 256 25.51 15.33 10.74
CA ASP A 256 26.02 14.21 9.95
C ASP A 256 25.12 12.99 10.11
N PRO A 257 24.85 12.21 9.03
CA PRO A 257 24.09 10.98 9.11
C PRO A 257 24.83 9.95 9.97
N VAL A 258 24.08 9.27 10.87
CA VAL A 258 24.64 8.21 11.73
C VAL A 258 24.85 6.96 10.87
N THR A 259 26.01 6.32 11.02
CA THR A 259 26.27 5.01 10.43
C THR A 259 25.29 3.98 11.01
N ARG A 260 24.51 3.30 10.15
CA ARG A 260 23.59 2.24 10.56
C ARG A 260 24.03 0.92 9.93
N ASP A 261 23.93 -0.15 10.70
CA ASP A 261 24.02 -1.51 10.16
C ASP A 261 22.85 -1.78 9.20
N ALA A 262 23.08 -2.60 8.17
CA ALA A 262 22.02 -2.96 7.23
C ALA A 262 20.78 -3.56 7.92
N GLU A 263 20.95 -4.24 9.04
CA GLU A 263 19.89 -4.87 9.83
C GLU A 263 19.34 -4.00 10.97
N ASP A 264 19.89 -2.78 11.17
CA ASP A 264 19.30 -1.82 12.10
C ASP A 264 17.90 -1.41 11.64
N MET A 265 16.98 -1.32 12.61
CA MET A 265 15.59 -0.96 12.36
C MET A 265 15.48 0.46 11.78
N LEU A 266 14.80 0.57 10.63
CA LEU A 266 14.47 1.85 10.00
C LEU A 266 13.10 2.35 10.47
N PHE A 267 12.11 1.49 10.50
CA PHE A 267 10.77 1.85 10.94
C PHE A 267 9.94 0.66 11.43
N LEU A 268 8.85 1.01 12.13
CA LEU A 268 7.76 0.12 12.49
C LEU A 268 6.46 0.54 11.79
N MET A 269 5.84 -0.40 11.10
CA MET A 269 4.51 -0.21 10.52
C MET A 269 3.51 -1.14 11.20
N TYR A 270 2.44 -0.56 11.76
CA TYR A 270 1.42 -1.35 12.44
C TYR A 270 0.29 -1.74 11.50
N THR A 271 0.09 -3.05 11.33
CA THR A 271 -1.02 -3.63 10.57
C THR A 271 -2.13 -4.17 11.49
N SER A 272 -3.33 -4.35 10.94
CA SER A 272 -4.44 -4.98 11.68
C SER A 272 -4.17 -6.48 11.83
N GLY A 273 -4.22 -6.99 13.06
CA GLY A 273 -4.12 -8.43 13.32
C GLY A 273 -5.49 -9.10 13.42
N THR A 274 -5.58 -10.37 13.05
CA THR A 274 -6.77 -11.22 13.17
C THR A 274 -7.29 -11.30 14.62
N THR A 275 -6.39 -11.15 15.60
CA THR A 275 -6.72 -11.16 17.04
C THR A 275 -7.18 -9.80 17.59
N GLY A 276 -7.33 -8.78 16.74
CA GLY A 276 -7.76 -7.43 17.12
C GLY A 276 -6.67 -6.51 17.69
N LYS A 277 -5.46 -7.04 17.98
CA LYS A 277 -4.31 -6.21 18.37
C LYS A 277 -3.43 -5.94 17.14
N PRO A 278 -2.98 -4.68 16.92
CA PRO A 278 -2.07 -4.37 15.82
C PRO A 278 -0.77 -5.16 15.93
N LYS A 279 -0.20 -5.49 14.76
CA LYS A 279 1.13 -6.12 14.62
C LYS A 279 2.13 -5.06 14.22
N GLY A 280 3.23 -4.90 14.94
CA GLY A 280 4.33 -4.02 14.57
C GLY A 280 5.28 -4.73 13.61
N VAL A 281 5.15 -4.48 12.33
CA VAL A 281 6.03 -5.01 11.29
C VAL A 281 7.35 -4.26 11.32
N LYS A 282 8.47 -4.96 11.58
CA LYS A 282 9.81 -4.39 11.65
C LYS A 282 10.49 -4.45 10.29
N HIS A 283 10.88 -3.28 9.75
CA HIS A 283 11.74 -3.17 8.57
C HIS A 283 13.11 -2.61 8.93
N THR A 284 14.15 -3.15 8.27
CA THR A 284 15.55 -2.78 8.47
C THR A 284 16.07 -1.89 7.35
N THR A 285 17.21 -1.24 7.56
CA THR A 285 17.69 -0.17 6.70
C THR A 285 18.18 -0.67 5.32
N GLY A 286 19.12 -1.61 5.30
CA GLY A 286 19.81 -2.01 4.06
C GLY A 286 18.93 -2.80 3.10
N GLY A 287 18.33 -3.89 3.60
CA GLY A 287 17.51 -4.76 2.76
C GLY A 287 16.27 -4.06 2.21
N TYR A 288 15.54 -3.35 3.07
CA TYR A 288 14.35 -2.62 2.65
C TYR A 288 14.67 -1.52 1.62
N LEU A 289 15.66 -0.65 1.91
CA LEU A 289 15.98 0.46 1.03
C LEU A 289 16.47 -0.02 -0.35
N SER A 290 17.33 -1.04 -0.40
CA SER A 290 17.79 -1.66 -1.65
C SER A 290 16.61 -2.21 -2.47
N TYR A 291 15.67 -2.88 -1.79
CA TYR A 291 14.52 -3.51 -2.44
C TYR A 291 13.55 -2.48 -3.03
N VAL A 292 13.21 -1.42 -2.27
CA VAL A 292 12.29 -0.39 -2.76
C VAL A 292 12.92 0.48 -3.84
N ALA A 293 14.23 0.73 -3.78
CA ALA A 293 14.96 1.38 -4.86
C ALA A 293 14.93 0.53 -6.13
N TRP A 294 15.19 -0.79 -6.01
CA TRP A 294 15.16 -1.71 -7.14
C TRP A 294 13.76 -1.81 -7.76
N THR A 295 12.70 -1.97 -6.99
CA THR A 295 11.34 -2.08 -7.52
C THR A 295 10.82 -0.76 -8.08
N SER A 296 11.22 0.39 -7.53
CA SER A 296 10.97 1.70 -8.14
C SER A 296 11.66 1.84 -9.49
N HIS A 297 12.91 1.39 -9.59
CA HIS A 297 13.71 1.42 -10.83
C HIS A 297 13.17 0.45 -11.88
N ALA A 298 12.89 -0.80 -11.51
CA ALA A 298 12.59 -1.87 -12.46
C ALA A 298 11.10 -1.92 -12.86
N VAL A 299 10.19 -1.63 -11.93
CA VAL A 299 8.73 -1.75 -12.13
C VAL A 299 8.08 -0.43 -12.46
N LEU A 300 8.35 0.62 -11.66
CA LEU A 300 7.80 1.95 -11.91
C LEU A 300 8.63 2.74 -12.93
N ASP A 301 9.75 2.17 -13.37
CA ASP A 301 10.66 2.74 -14.35
C ASP A 301 11.08 4.19 -14.00
N VAL A 302 11.23 4.45 -12.71
CA VAL A 302 11.56 5.77 -12.18
C VAL A 302 12.98 6.18 -12.58
N LYS A 303 13.13 7.42 -13.04
CA LYS A 303 14.38 8.05 -13.46
C LYS A 303 14.59 9.38 -12.74
N PRO A 304 15.81 9.84 -12.61
CA PRO A 304 16.11 11.11 -11.96
C PRO A 304 15.41 12.35 -12.56
N GLU A 305 15.09 12.32 -13.85
CA GLU A 305 14.41 13.42 -14.56
C GLU A 305 12.89 13.36 -14.50
N ASP A 306 12.30 12.33 -13.89
CA ASP A 306 10.87 12.13 -13.80
C ASP A 306 10.21 13.00 -12.71
N THR A 307 8.91 13.29 -12.92
CA THR A 307 7.99 13.72 -11.86
C THR A 307 7.06 12.55 -11.57
N TYR A 308 7.35 11.85 -10.50
CA TYR A 308 6.63 10.64 -10.11
C TYR A 308 5.50 10.98 -9.11
N TRP A 309 4.35 10.36 -9.24
CA TRP A 309 3.26 10.50 -8.27
C TRP A 309 2.65 9.17 -7.84
N CYS A 310 2.78 8.90 -6.55
CA CYS A 310 1.99 7.88 -5.87
C CYS A 310 0.88 8.58 -5.05
N SER A 311 -0.38 8.31 -5.37
CA SER A 311 -1.52 8.96 -4.71
C SER A 311 -1.95 8.28 -3.41
N ALA A 312 -1.12 7.37 -2.87
CA ALA A 312 -1.32 6.77 -1.56
C ALA A 312 -1.00 7.75 -0.42
N ASP A 313 -1.31 7.35 0.82
CA ASP A 313 -0.97 8.07 2.03
C ASP A 313 0.28 7.46 2.68
N ILE A 314 1.19 8.32 3.19
CA ILE A 314 2.42 7.89 3.89
C ILE A 314 2.10 7.11 5.18
N GLY A 315 0.91 7.27 5.76
CA GLY A 315 0.43 6.45 6.87
C GLY A 315 0.31 4.94 6.58
N TRP A 316 0.58 4.53 5.32
CA TRP A 316 0.63 3.14 4.85
C TRP A 316 2.00 2.81 4.27
N ILE A 317 2.30 1.50 4.17
CA ILE A 317 3.59 1.05 3.62
C ILE A 317 3.83 1.55 2.19
N THR A 318 2.77 1.69 1.39
CA THR A 318 2.86 2.21 0.02
C THR A 318 3.48 3.61 -0.01
N GLY A 319 3.09 4.47 0.93
CA GLY A 319 3.68 5.80 1.04
C GLY A 319 5.14 5.79 1.50
N HIS A 320 5.51 4.91 2.44
CA HIS A 320 6.90 4.74 2.85
C HIS A 320 7.76 4.31 1.66
N SER A 321 7.35 3.23 0.99
CA SER A 321 8.14 2.60 -0.08
C SER A 321 8.17 3.42 -1.36
N TYR A 322 7.03 4.02 -1.75
CA TYR A 322 6.86 4.60 -3.08
C TYR A 322 6.39 6.07 -3.10
N ILE A 323 6.47 6.79 -1.97
CA ILE A 323 6.45 8.26 -1.94
C ILE A 323 7.78 8.78 -1.41
N VAL A 324 8.31 8.17 -0.32
CA VAL A 324 9.49 8.67 0.36
C VAL A 324 10.75 7.91 -0.08
N TYR A 325 10.93 6.66 0.38
CA TYR A 325 12.23 5.99 0.28
C TYR A 325 12.64 5.61 -1.14
N GLY A 326 11.80 4.93 -1.91
CA GLY A 326 12.14 4.48 -3.26
C GLY A 326 12.47 5.62 -4.23
N PRO A 327 11.54 6.57 -4.45
CA PRO A 327 11.76 7.68 -5.37
C PRO A 327 12.93 8.58 -4.96
N LEU A 328 13.00 8.99 -3.68
CA LEU A 328 14.07 9.86 -3.21
C LEU A 328 15.44 9.16 -3.24
N ALA A 329 15.51 7.85 -2.96
CA ALA A 329 16.75 7.09 -3.14
C ALA A 329 17.22 7.10 -4.60
N LEU A 330 16.36 7.16 -5.58
CA LEU A 330 16.70 7.28 -7.00
C LEU A 330 16.93 8.72 -7.48
N GLY A 331 16.72 9.70 -6.62
CA GLY A 331 16.91 11.11 -6.95
C GLY A 331 15.81 11.70 -7.83
N THR A 332 14.58 11.21 -7.72
CA THR A 332 13.43 11.61 -8.51
C THR A 332 12.57 12.62 -7.75
N SER A 333 11.89 13.53 -8.46
CA SER A 333 10.87 14.39 -7.88
C SER A 333 9.60 13.57 -7.59
N THR A 334 9.06 13.70 -6.37
CA THR A 334 7.80 13.05 -5.96
C THR A 334 6.71 14.07 -5.67
N VAL A 335 5.52 13.84 -6.22
CA VAL A 335 4.33 14.67 -5.91
C VAL A 335 3.66 14.17 -4.65
N MET A 336 3.34 15.09 -3.74
CA MET A 336 2.55 14.83 -2.53
C MET A 336 1.29 15.70 -2.53
N TYR A 337 0.13 15.08 -2.38
CA TYR A 337 -1.15 15.78 -2.32
C TYR A 337 -1.84 15.55 -0.98
N GLU A 338 -2.17 16.66 -0.27
CA GLU A 338 -2.84 16.63 1.03
C GLU A 338 -4.32 16.26 0.93
N GLY A 339 -4.97 16.60 -0.19
CA GLY A 339 -6.41 16.59 -0.33
C GLY A 339 -7.03 15.28 -0.81
N THR A 340 -8.28 15.39 -1.26
CA THR A 340 -9.03 14.29 -1.88
C THR A 340 -9.13 14.47 -3.40
N PRO A 341 -9.17 13.39 -4.18
CA PRO A 341 -9.17 13.49 -5.65
C PRO A 341 -10.42 14.15 -6.25
N ASP A 342 -11.48 14.36 -5.43
CA ASP A 342 -12.76 14.91 -5.84
C ASP A 342 -13.02 16.34 -5.30
N TYR A 343 -12.02 17.00 -4.71
CA TYR A 343 -12.15 18.34 -4.16
C TYR A 343 -11.05 19.28 -4.68
N PRO A 344 -11.41 20.53 -5.06
CA PRO A 344 -12.77 21.12 -5.07
C PRO A 344 -13.68 20.60 -6.20
N GLU A 345 -13.11 20.00 -7.23
CA GLU A 345 -13.78 19.42 -8.39
C GLU A 345 -13.23 18.01 -8.68
N LYS A 346 -14.01 17.19 -9.39
CA LYS A 346 -13.66 15.79 -9.71
C LYS A 346 -12.50 15.63 -10.69
N ASP A 347 -11.97 16.70 -11.22
CA ASP A 347 -10.79 16.72 -12.10
C ASP A 347 -9.49 17.13 -11.38
N ARG A 348 -9.54 17.34 -10.06
CA ARG A 348 -8.38 17.81 -9.28
C ARG A 348 -7.13 16.95 -9.46
N LEU A 349 -7.29 15.62 -9.50
CA LEU A 349 -6.17 14.72 -9.72
C LEU A 349 -5.52 14.94 -11.09
N TRP A 350 -6.35 15.12 -12.12
CA TRP A 350 -5.88 15.35 -13.50
C TRP A 350 -5.26 16.73 -13.69
N GLU A 351 -5.77 17.74 -12.98
CA GLU A 351 -5.17 19.08 -12.92
C GLU A 351 -3.74 19.00 -12.35
N ILE A 352 -3.51 18.23 -11.29
CA ILE A 352 -2.17 18.04 -10.71
C ILE A 352 -1.25 17.28 -11.69
N VAL A 353 -1.76 16.28 -12.42
CA VAL A 353 -0.97 15.60 -13.47
C VAL A 353 -0.52 16.57 -14.55
N ASP A 354 -1.41 17.44 -15.03
CA ASP A 354 -1.14 18.46 -16.05
C ASP A 354 -0.19 19.55 -15.53
N ASP A 355 -0.45 20.10 -14.33
CA ASP A 355 0.33 21.21 -13.75
C ASP A 355 1.78 20.85 -13.43
N TYR A 356 2.05 19.59 -13.09
CA TYR A 356 3.37 19.11 -12.67
C TYR A 356 4.04 18.19 -13.71
N ASP A 357 3.46 18.05 -14.90
CA ASP A 357 3.97 17.15 -15.95
C ASP A 357 4.29 15.73 -15.40
N VAL A 358 3.35 15.14 -14.62
CA VAL A 358 3.55 13.83 -13.99
C VAL A 358 3.83 12.76 -15.02
N THR A 359 4.91 12.02 -14.84
CA THR A 359 5.38 11.00 -15.78
C THR A 359 4.93 9.58 -15.44
N GLN A 360 4.78 9.26 -14.15
CA GLN A 360 4.20 8.00 -13.68
C GLN A 360 3.12 8.28 -12.65
N LEU A 361 1.98 7.59 -12.76
CA LEU A 361 0.89 7.66 -11.79
C LEU A 361 0.64 6.28 -11.18
N TYR A 362 0.86 6.15 -9.86
CA TYR A 362 0.64 4.94 -9.09
C TYR A 362 -0.50 5.16 -8.10
N THR A 363 -1.63 4.45 -8.30
CA THR A 363 -2.87 4.71 -7.56
C THR A 363 -3.62 3.42 -7.22
N ALA A 364 -4.69 3.52 -6.43
CA ALA A 364 -5.49 2.37 -6.05
C ALA A 364 -6.62 2.08 -7.05
N PRO A 365 -6.99 0.81 -7.30
CA PRO A 365 -8.15 0.44 -8.12
C PRO A 365 -9.46 1.09 -7.66
N THR A 366 -9.65 1.29 -6.36
CA THR A 366 -10.80 2.04 -5.82
C THR A 366 -10.87 3.48 -6.35
N ALA A 367 -9.74 4.18 -6.50
CA ALA A 367 -9.71 5.52 -7.11
C ALA A 367 -10.08 5.46 -8.59
N ILE A 368 -9.54 4.47 -9.33
CA ILE A 368 -9.84 4.27 -10.75
C ILE A 368 -11.35 4.02 -10.95
N ARG A 369 -11.98 3.16 -10.14
CA ARG A 369 -13.43 2.93 -10.19
C ARG A 369 -14.23 4.21 -9.91
N ALA A 370 -13.78 5.05 -8.99
CA ALA A 370 -14.40 6.35 -8.74
C ALA A 370 -14.28 7.27 -9.96
N PHE A 371 -13.12 7.32 -10.63
CA PHE A 371 -12.92 8.10 -11.86
C PHE A 371 -13.80 7.60 -12.98
N MET A 372 -13.92 6.30 -13.18
CA MET A 372 -14.86 5.71 -14.15
C MET A 372 -16.31 6.16 -13.88
N LYS A 373 -16.74 6.11 -12.62
CA LYS A 373 -18.08 6.55 -12.21
C LYS A 373 -18.30 8.05 -12.46
N TRP A 374 -17.30 8.88 -12.28
CA TRP A 374 -17.41 10.32 -12.54
C TRP A 374 -17.47 10.66 -14.03
N GLY A 375 -16.86 9.81 -14.88
CA GLY A 375 -16.90 9.91 -16.32
C GLY A 375 -15.66 10.49 -16.97
N GLU A 376 -15.53 10.24 -18.27
CA GLU A 376 -14.35 10.55 -19.07
C GLU A 376 -14.16 12.06 -19.34
N ASP A 377 -15.20 12.85 -19.15
CA ASP A 377 -15.15 14.29 -19.39
C ASP A 377 -14.16 15.04 -18.45
N TYR A 378 -13.87 14.48 -17.28
CA TYR A 378 -12.94 15.07 -16.30
C TYR A 378 -11.49 14.96 -16.74
N PRO A 379 -10.93 13.77 -16.98
CA PRO A 379 -9.55 13.66 -17.47
C PRO A 379 -9.36 14.30 -18.85
N ALA A 380 -10.38 14.30 -19.71
CA ALA A 380 -10.30 14.90 -21.05
C ALA A 380 -10.15 16.44 -21.07
N ARG A 381 -10.23 17.12 -19.92
CA ARG A 381 -10.03 18.58 -19.81
C ARG A 381 -8.56 18.96 -19.66
N HIS A 382 -7.70 18.00 -19.33
CA HIS A 382 -6.30 18.20 -18.96
C HIS A 382 -5.35 17.52 -19.94
N ASP A 383 -4.12 18.01 -20.03
CA ASP A 383 -3.07 17.40 -20.82
C ASP A 383 -2.39 16.29 -20.00
N LEU A 384 -2.69 15.03 -20.33
CA LEU A 384 -2.09 13.86 -19.67
C LEU A 384 -0.94 13.24 -20.48
N SER A 385 -0.46 13.93 -21.53
CA SER A 385 0.56 13.40 -22.46
C SER A 385 1.95 13.25 -21.83
N SER A 386 2.18 13.80 -20.63
CA SER A 386 3.37 13.56 -19.83
C SER A 386 3.45 12.15 -19.25
N LEU A 387 2.29 11.51 -19.02
CA LEU A 387 2.22 10.16 -18.48
C LEU A 387 2.88 9.16 -19.43
N ARG A 388 3.78 8.34 -18.90
CA ARG A 388 4.45 7.26 -19.63
C ARG A 388 4.28 5.88 -18.99
N LEU A 389 3.86 5.80 -17.70
CA LEU A 389 3.55 4.57 -17.00
C LEU A 389 2.39 4.79 -16.02
N LEU A 390 1.52 3.81 -15.93
CA LEU A 390 0.44 3.74 -14.97
C LEU A 390 0.63 2.52 -14.06
N GLY A 391 0.33 2.67 -12.77
CA GLY A 391 0.42 1.57 -11.82
C GLY A 391 -0.77 1.49 -10.89
N THR A 392 -1.04 0.28 -10.38
CA THR A 392 -2.12 0.01 -9.42
C THR A 392 -1.63 -0.77 -8.21
N VAL A 393 -2.19 -0.46 -7.04
CA VAL A 393 -1.75 -0.99 -5.75
C VAL A 393 -2.88 -1.08 -4.72
N GLY A 394 -2.73 -2.03 -3.80
CA GLY A 394 -3.51 -2.13 -2.57
C GLY A 394 -4.69 -3.08 -2.62
N GLU A 395 -5.16 -3.42 -3.79
CA GLU A 395 -6.19 -4.43 -4.06
C GLU A 395 -6.09 -4.91 -5.51
N PRO A 396 -6.57 -6.11 -5.85
CA PRO A 396 -6.62 -6.53 -7.25
C PRO A 396 -7.51 -5.60 -8.09
N ILE A 397 -7.07 -5.31 -9.31
CA ILE A 397 -7.86 -4.52 -10.25
C ILE A 397 -8.66 -5.43 -11.19
N ASN A 398 -9.98 -5.17 -11.36
CA ASN A 398 -10.76 -5.92 -12.31
C ASN A 398 -10.41 -5.52 -13.76
N PRO A 399 -10.60 -6.44 -14.75
CA PRO A 399 -10.20 -6.19 -16.14
C PRO A 399 -10.87 -4.97 -16.78
N ARG A 400 -12.10 -4.62 -16.36
CA ARG A 400 -12.82 -3.46 -16.90
C ARG A 400 -12.18 -2.15 -16.45
N ALA A 401 -11.84 -2.03 -15.17
CA ALA A 401 -11.17 -0.85 -14.62
C ALA A 401 -9.75 -0.70 -15.18
N TRP A 402 -9.01 -1.82 -15.31
CA TRP A 402 -7.70 -1.85 -15.94
C TRP A 402 -7.75 -1.31 -17.38
N LYS A 403 -8.67 -1.81 -18.21
CA LYS A 403 -8.85 -1.38 -19.60
C LYS A 403 -9.29 0.08 -19.72
N TRP A 404 -10.13 0.55 -18.79
CA TRP A 404 -10.50 1.95 -18.74
C TRP A 404 -9.29 2.84 -18.43
N TYR A 405 -8.48 2.46 -17.45
CA TYR A 405 -7.27 3.18 -17.06
C TYR A 405 -6.25 3.23 -18.19
N TYR A 406 -5.98 2.09 -18.82
CA TYR A 406 -5.10 1.98 -19.99
C TYR A 406 -5.55 2.87 -21.15
N LYS A 407 -6.86 2.87 -21.46
CA LYS A 407 -7.41 3.56 -22.62
C LYS A 407 -7.60 5.06 -22.40
N HIS A 408 -8.22 5.47 -21.28
CA HIS A 408 -8.68 6.84 -21.11
C HIS A 408 -7.68 7.73 -20.37
N ILE A 409 -6.76 7.13 -19.62
CA ILE A 409 -5.69 7.85 -18.91
C ILE A 409 -4.35 7.65 -19.61
N GLY A 410 -4.03 6.43 -19.99
CA GLY A 410 -2.79 6.09 -20.67
C GLY A 410 -2.79 6.29 -22.18
N ASP A 411 -3.92 6.67 -22.80
CA ASP A 411 -4.11 6.83 -24.26
C ASP A 411 -3.58 5.61 -25.08
N GLU A 412 -3.71 4.39 -24.51
CA GLU A 412 -3.20 3.12 -25.04
C GLU A 412 -1.66 3.15 -25.31
N SER A 413 -0.95 4.12 -24.71
CA SER A 413 0.49 4.37 -24.90
C SER A 413 1.31 4.16 -23.63
N CYS A 414 0.66 4.07 -22.45
CA CYS A 414 1.30 3.79 -21.17
C CYS A 414 1.11 2.33 -20.77
N PRO A 415 2.18 1.58 -20.44
CA PRO A 415 1.98 0.31 -19.76
C PRO A 415 1.26 0.50 -18.42
N VAL A 416 0.46 -0.50 -18.02
CA VAL A 416 -0.22 -0.55 -16.73
C VAL A 416 0.33 -1.71 -15.92
N VAL A 417 1.04 -1.42 -14.85
CA VAL A 417 1.56 -2.41 -13.91
C VAL A 417 0.59 -2.57 -12.74
N ASP A 418 -0.01 -3.75 -12.60
CA ASP A 418 -0.77 -4.14 -11.42
C ASP A 418 0.16 -4.85 -10.46
N THR A 419 0.21 -4.41 -9.20
CA THR A 419 1.24 -4.87 -8.26
C THR A 419 0.63 -5.56 -7.06
N TRP A 420 1.07 -6.78 -6.77
CA TRP A 420 0.79 -7.44 -5.51
C TRP A 420 1.98 -7.38 -4.57
N TRP A 421 1.72 -6.96 -3.36
CA TRP A 421 2.64 -6.95 -2.22
C TRP A 421 1.92 -6.55 -0.93
N GLN A 422 2.61 -6.63 0.19
CA GLN A 422 2.05 -6.39 1.52
C GLN A 422 2.98 -5.47 2.33
N THR A 423 2.51 -5.00 3.49
CA THR A 423 3.37 -4.31 4.47
C THR A 423 4.55 -5.20 4.85
N GLU A 424 4.30 -6.48 5.03
CA GLU A 424 5.25 -7.51 5.39
C GLU A 424 6.32 -7.75 4.32
N THR A 425 6.00 -7.53 3.06
CA THR A 425 6.98 -7.72 1.97
C THR A 425 7.87 -6.50 1.73
N GLY A 426 7.50 -5.33 2.25
CA GLY A 426 8.23 -4.08 2.14
C GLY A 426 8.18 -3.42 0.76
N GLY A 427 7.99 -4.19 -0.30
CA GLY A 427 7.88 -3.72 -1.69
C GLY A 427 7.23 -4.76 -2.60
N MET A 428 7.14 -4.43 -3.89
CA MET A 428 6.45 -5.23 -4.92
C MET A 428 7.07 -6.62 -5.09
N MET A 429 6.24 -7.65 -5.17
CA MET A 429 6.65 -9.05 -5.31
C MET A 429 6.20 -9.66 -6.63
N ILE A 430 4.97 -9.37 -7.04
CA ILE A 430 4.34 -9.94 -8.23
C ILE A 430 3.81 -8.80 -9.08
N THR A 431 4.35 -8.66 -10.27
CA THR A 431 3.92 -7.68 -11.28
C THR A 431 4.68 -7.91 -12.58
N THR A 432 4.18 -7.39 -13.69
CA THR A 432 4.89 -7.38 -14.95
C THR A 432 5.99 -6.32 -14.95
N LEU A 433 7.21 -6.66 -15.39
CA LEU A 433 8.22 -5.68 -15.76
C LEU A 433 7.79 -4.98 -17.06
N PRO A 434 7.51 -3.66 -17.02
CA PRO A 434 6.80 -2.97 -18.10
C PRO A 434 7.58 -2.85 -19.42
N GLY A 435 8.92 -3.05 -19.39
CA GLY A 435 9.76 -3.08 -20.58
C GLY A 435 10.04 -4.48 -21.12
N VAL A 436 9.52 -5.54 -20.50
CA VAL A 436 9.86 -6.93 -20.81
C VAL A 436 8.62 -7.77 -21.12
N GLY A 437 7.64 -7.78 -20.24
CA GLY A 437 6.52 -8.73 -20.29
C GLY A 437 5.21 -8.11 -20.77
N ASP A 438 4.32 -8.97 -21.26
CA ASP A 438 2.95 -8.60 -21.60
C ASP A 438 2.14 -8.25 -20.34
N MET A 439 1.15 -7.41 -20.48
CA MET A 439 0.21 -7.07 -19.42
C MET A 439 -1.10 -7.84 -19.62
N LYS A 440 -1.62 -8.47 -18.55
CA LYS A 440 -2.90 -9.21 -18.59
C LYS A 440 -3.90 -8.55 -17.63
N PRO A 441 -4.95 -7.89 -18.13
CA PRO A 441 -5.95 -7.26 -17.26
C PRO A 441 -6.55 -8.24 -16.24
N GLY A 442 -6.45 -7.89 -14.95
CA GLY A 442 -6.92 -8.72 -13.84
C GLY A 442 -5.91 -9.72 -13.30
N SER A 443 -4.68 -9.74 -13.85
CA SER A 443 -3.55 -10.46 -13.28
C SER A 443 -2.52 -9.48 -12.75
N ALA A 444 -1.94 -9.76 -11.60
CA ALA A 444 -0.81 -8.99 -11.09
C ALA A 444 0.45 -9.18 -11.98
N GLY A 445 0.59 -10.30 -12.65
CA GLY A 445 1.74 -10.61 -13.50
C GLY A 445 2.54 -11.82 -13.00
N PRO A 446 3.74 -12.05 -13.52
CA PRO A 446 4.65 -13.06 -12.99
C PRO A 446 5.32 -12.57 -11.69
N PRO A 447 5.89 -13.47 -10.86
CA PRO A 447 6.81 -13.07 -9.80
C PRO A 447 7.96 -12.23 -10.38
N LEU A 448 8.39 -11.21 -9.64
CA LEU A 448 9.55 -10.40 -10.04
C LEU A 448 10.83 -11.24 -10.08
N PRO A 449 11.84 -10.85 -10.86
CA PRO A 449 13.15 -11.52 -10.84
C PRO A 449 13.69 -11.62 -9.40
N GLY A 450 14.11 -12.82 -9.00
CA GLY A 450 14.58 -13.12 -7.65
C GLY A 450 13.51 -13.43 -6.61
N VAL A 451 12.23 -13.29 -6.97
CA VAL A 451 11.07 -13.67 -6.13
C VAL A 451 10.57 -15.05 -6.54
N SER A 452 10.51 -16.00 -5.60
CA SER A 452 10.04 -17.37 -5.83
C SER A 452 8.62 -17.52 -5.29
N ALA A 453 7.64 -16.85 -5.94
CA ALA A 453 6.24 -17.01 -5.58
C ALA A 453 5.60 -18.19 -6.35
N ASN A 454 4.73 -18.93 -5.66
CA ASN A 454 4.07 -20.11 -6.19
C ASN A 454 2.61 -20.19 -5.73
N VAL A 455 1.83 -21.10 -6.31
CA VAL A 455 0.45 -21.38 -5.88
C VAL A 455 0.32 -22.85 -5.57
N VAL A 456 -0.01 -23.15 -4.31
CA VAL A 456 -0.05 -24.53 -3.77
C VAL A 456 -1.44 -24.92 -3.29
N ASP A 457 -1.69 -26.21 -3.17
CA ASP A 457 -2.89 -26.75 -2.54
C ASP A 457 -2.76 -26.77 -0.99
N THR A 458 -3.75 -27.32 -0.29
CA THR A 458 -3.76 -27.45 1.19
C THR A 458 -2.66 -28.35 1.74
N ASN A 459 -1.97 -29.12 0.91
CA ASN A 459 -0.87 -30.01 1.32
C ASN A 459 0.50 -29.38 1.00
N GLY A 460 0.53 -28.20 0.36
CA GLY A 460 1.75 -27.56 -0.11
C GLY A 460 2.25 -28.09 -1.46
N ASP A 461 1.45 -28.88 -2.17
CA ASP A 461 1.78 -29.34 -3.52
C ASP A 461 1.36 -28.29 -4.56
N ASP A 462 2.16 -28.09 -5.61
CA ASP A 462 1.87 -27.17 -6.71
C ASP A 462 0.52 -27.48 -7.37
N VAL A 463 -0.30 -26.45 -7.61
CA VAL A 463 -1.57 -26.64 -8.34
C VAL A 463 -1.32 -26.66 -9.85
N GLU A 464 -2.20 -27.37 -10.56
CA GLU A 464 -2.21 -27.31 -12.04
C GLU A 464 -2.56 -25.89 -12.52
N PRO A 465 -1.96 -25.39 -13.61
CA PRO A 465 -2.29 -24.08 -14.16
C PRO A 465 -3.80 -23.87 -14.37
N GLY A 466 -4.28 -22.68 -13.98
CA GLY A 466 -5.69 -22.31 -14.02
C GLY A 466 -6.51 -22.74 -12.80
N LYS A 467 -5.95 -23.57 -11.90
CA LYS A 467 -6.58 -23.89 -10.62
C LYS A 467 -6.23 -22.87 -9.57
N ALA A 468 -7.16 -22.60 -8.67
CA ALA A 468 -6.93 -21.77 -7.52
C ALA A 468 -6.28 -22.57 -6.37
N GLY A 469 -5.47 -21.88 -5.61
CA GLY A 469 -4.76 -22.38 -4.44
C GLY A 469 -4.36 -21.25 -3.52
N TYR A 470 -3.32 -21.49 -2.74
CA TYR A 470 -2.76 -20.57 -1.77
C TYR A 470 -1.45 -20.00 -2.29
N LEU A 471 -1.31 -18.69 -2.24
CA LEU A 471 -0.07 -18.03 -2.62
C LEU A 471 1.01 -18.31 -1.56
N THR A 472 2.19 -18.70 -2.00
CA THR A 472 3.38 -18.91 -1.15
C THR A 472 4.60 -18.22 -1.75
N VAL A 473 5.61 -17.95 -0.92
CA VAL A 473 6.92 -17.46 -1.36
C VAL A 473 8.00 -18.35 -0.74
N ASP A 474 8.76 -19.05 -1.62
CA ASP A 474 9.65 -20.15 -1.19
C ASP A 474 11.07 -19.68 -0.84
N LYS A 475 11.46 -18.46 -1.23
CA LYS A 475 12.78 -17.89 -0.97
C LYS A 475 12.65 -16.53 -0.30
N PRO A 476 13.51 -16.17 0.67
CA PRO A 476 13.51 -14.83 1.24
C PRO A 476 13.96 -13.78 0.23
N TRP A 477 13.60 -12.52 0.48
CA TRP A 477 13.92 -11.34 -0.35
C TRP A 477 14.38 -10.18 0.54
N PRO A 478 15.18 -9.22 0.03
CA PRO A 478 15.78 -8.20 0.87
C PRO A 478 14.78 -7.29 1.61
N GLY A 479 13.66 -6.96 0.98
CA GLY A 479 12.61 -6.08 1.52
C GLY A 479 11.69 -6.69 2.57
N MET A 480 11.82 -8.00 2.86
CA MET A 480 10.94 -8.68 3.80
C MET A 480 11.02 -8.12 5.22
N LEU A 481 9.92 -8.23 5.96
CA LEU A 481 9.94 -7.95 7.40
C LEU A 481 10.97 -8.84 8.09
N ARG A 482 11.62 -8.32 9.14
CA ARG A 482 12.57 -9.14 9.92
C ARG A 482 11.92 -9.91 11.02
N THR A 483 10.88 -9.33 11.63
CA THR A 483 10.04 -9.97 12.66
C THR A 483 8.83 -9.07 12.94
N LEU A 484 7.95 -9.53 13.82
CA LEU A 484 6.97 -8.70 14.51
C LEU A 484 7.58 -8.14 15.80
N TYR A 485 7.56 -6.83 15.95
CA TYR A 485 8.20 -6.13 17.06
C TYR A 485 7.74 -6.67 18.42
N HIS A 486 8.70 -7.16 19.22
CA HIS A 486 8.49 -7.84 20.51
C HIS A 486 7.63 -9.10 20.46
N ASN A 487 7.52 -9.77 19.30
CA ASN A 487 6.65 -10.93 19.16
C ASN A 487 7.12 -11.95 18.10
N ASP A 488 8.33 -12.47 18.29
CA ASP A 488 8.96 -13.43 17.38
C ASP A 488 8.17 -14.75 17.23
N ASP A 489 7.55 -15.23 18.31
CA ASP A 489 6.72 -16.46 18.25
C ASP A 489 5.54 -16.24 17.27
N ARG A 490 4.89 -15.08 17.34
CA ARG A 490 3.77 -14.74 16.44
C ARG A 490 4.22 -14.56 15.00
N PHE A 491 5.44 -14.08 14.76
CA PHE A 491 6.03 -13.98 13.42
C PHE A 491 6.14 -15.35 12.75
N ILE A 492 6.59 -16.36 13.51
CA ILE A 492 6.65 -17.74 13.02
C ILE A 492 5.25 -18.29 12.78
N ASP A 493 4.37 -18.20 13.80
CA ASP A 493 3.02 -18.75 13.76
C ASP A 493 2.16 -18.19 12.60
N GLU A 494 2.29 -16.90 12.29
CA GLU A 494 1.44 -16.24 11.28
C GLU A 494 1.97 -16.37 9.84
N TYR A 495 3.29 -16.45 9.65
CA TYR A 495 3.85 -16.34 8.28
C TYR A 495 4.64 -17.55 7.82
N TRP A 496 5.03 -18.46 8.73
CA TRP A 496 5.98 -19.51 8.39
C TRP A 496 5.54 -20.92 8.77
N GLU A 497 4.57 -21.11 9.70
CA GLU A 497 4.23 -22.46 10.22
C GLU A 497 3.49 -23.32 9.20
N GLU A 498 2.58 -22.74 8.38
CA GLU A 498 1.56 -23.47 7.61
C GLU A 498 2.16 -24.41 6.55
N TYR A 499 3.16 -23.94 5.78
CA TYR A 499 3.72 -24.69 4.64
C TYR A 499 5.20 -25.04 4.80
N SER A 500 5.83 -24.73 5.92
CA SER A 500 7.24 -25.00 6.17
C SER A 500 7.48 -26.41 6.72
N ASP A 501 8.65 -27.00 6.43
CA ASP A 501 9.19 -28.18 7.11
C ASP A 501 10.42 -27.79 7.93
N GLU A 502 10.20 -27.37 9.18
CA GLU A 502 11.25 -26.98 10.12
C GLU A 502 12.31 -28.10 10.30
N ALA A 503 11.89 -29.37 10.27
CA ALA A 503 12.80 -30.48 10.44
C ALA A 503 13.74 -30.69 9.23
N ALA A 504 13.32 -30.27 8.05
CA ALA A 504 14.13 -30.21 6.83
C ALA A 504 14.92 -28.90 6.72
N GLY A 505 14.54 -27.84 7.47
CA GLY A 505 15.06 -26.48 7.34
C GLY A 505 14.50 -25.77 6.12
N GLU A 506 13.32 -26.17 5.67
CA GLU A 506 12.62 -25.57 4.53
C GLU A 506 11.55 -24.60 5.05
N TRP A 507 11.74 -23.31 4.80
CA TRP A 507 10.85 -22.24 5.24
C TRP A 507 10.13 -21.61 4.05
N VAL A 508 8.79 -21.58 4.14
CA VAL A 508 7.90 -21.04 3.11
C VAL A 508 7.05 -19.93 3.71
N TYR A 509 7.17 -18.73 3.15
CA TYR A 509 6.36 -17.58 3.56
C TYR A 509 4.94 -17.72 3.03
N PHE A 510 3.95 -17.58 3.92
CA PHE A 510 2.53 -17.63 3.59
C PHE A 510 1.86 -16.27 3.86
N PRO A 511 1.51 -15.50 2.82
CA PRO A 511 0.87 -14.19 2.95
C PRO A 511 -0.61 -14.24 3.31
N GLU A 512 -1.20 -15.43 3.44
CA GLU A 512 -2.63 -15.66 3.63
C GLU A 512 -3.50 -15.14 2.47
N ASP A 513 -2.99 -15.13 1.24
CA ASP A 513 -3.72 -14.78 0.04
C ASP A 513 -4.01 -16.02 -0.81
N GLY A 514 -5.23 -16.08 -1.38
CA GLY A 514 -5.59 -17.03 -2.42
C GLY A 514 -5.16 -16.53 -3.78
N ALA A 515 -4.69 -17.43 -4.64
CA ALA A 515 -4.25 -17.08 -5.97
C ALA A 515 -4.49 -18.21 -6.98
N LYS A 516 -4.31 -17.90 -8.26
CA LYS A 516 -4.17 -18.88 -9.34
C LYS A 516 -3.00 -18.48 -10.24
N ILE A 517 -2.36 -19.44 -10.86
CA ILE A 517 -1.31 -19.25 -11.85
C ILE A 517 -1.78 -19.78 -13.20
N ASP A 518 -1.51 -19.07 -14.30
CA ASP A 518 -1.85 -19.52 -15.64
C ASP A 518 -0.69 -20.29 -16.31
N ASP A 519 -0.91 -20.79 -17.54
CA ASP A 519 0.08 -21.55 -18.31
C ASP A 519 1.36 -20.73 -18.63
N ASP A 520 1.29 -19.41 -18.59
CA ASP A 520 2.41 -18.50 -18.87
C ASP A 520 3.12 -18.03 -17.57
N GLY A 521 2.69 -18.52 -16.40
CA GLY A 521 3.26 -18.15 -15.09
C GLY A 521 2.73 -16.86 -14.50
N TYR A 522 1.63 -16.31 -15.02
CA TYR A 522 0.99 -15.11 -14.50
C TYR A 522 0.09 -15.44 -13.32
N ILE A 523 0.28 -14.72 -12.22
CA ILE A 523 -0.48 -14.90 -10.98
C ILE A 523 -1.64 -13.90 -10.93
N THR A 524 -2.83 -14.43 -10.71
CA THR A 524 -4.03 -13.66 -10.38
C THR A 524 -4.32 -13.85 -8.90
N VAL A 525 -4.28 -12.79 -8.11
CA VAL A 525 -4.63 -12.81 -6.69
C VAL A 525 -6.15 -12.76 -6.55
N LEU A 526 -6.70 -13.68 -5.77
CA LEU A 526 -8.14 -13.87 -5.59
C LEU A 526 -8.67 -13.18 -4.32
N GLY A 527 -7.77 -12.67 -3.48
CA GLY A 527 -8.06 -12.04 -2.19
C GLY A 527 -7.56 -12.87 -1.02
N ARG A 528 -7.90 -12.42 0.19
CA ARG A 528 -7.50 -13.08 1.44
C ARG A 528 -8.17 -14.45 1.59
N VAL A 529 -7.47 -15.39 2.19
CA VAL A 529 -8.00 -16.75 2.45
C VAL A 529 -9.20 -16.72 3.39
N ASP A 530 -9.27 -15.73 4.27
CA ASP A 530 -10.40 -15.46 5.15
C ASP A 530 -11.60 -14.75 4.47
N ASP A 531 -11.38 -14.16 3.28
CA ASP A 531 -12.43 -13.54 2.44
C ASP A 531 -13.06 -14.55 1.43
N VAL A 532 -13.10 -15.83 1.74
CA VAL A 532 -13.67 -16.89 0.89
C VAL A 532 -15.03 -17.33 1.42
N ILE A 533 -16.02 -17.42 0.52
CA ILE A 533 -17.39 -17.87 0.84
C ILE A 533 -17.51 -19.38 0.54
N ASN A 534 -18.01 -20.15 1.51
CA ASN A 534 -18.17 -21.60 1.35
C ASN A 534 -19.61 -21.97 1.00
N VAL A 535 -19.95 -21.95 -0.29
CA VAL A 535 -21.28 -22.27 -0.78
C VAL A 535 -21.39 -23.76 -1.09
N SER A 536 -22.13 -24.51 -0.28
CA SER A 536 -22.37 -25.96 -0.48
C SER A 536 -21.09 -26.79 -0.62
N GLY A 537 -20.02 -26.40 0.08
CA GLY A 537 -18.72 -27.07 0.02
C GLY A 537 -17.79 -26.59 -1.10
N HIS A 538 -18.24 -25.62 -1.88
CA HIS A 538 -17.39 -24.93 -2.89
C HIS A 538 -16.90 -23.60 -2.33
N ARG A 539 -15.59 -23.36 -2.42
CA ARG A 539 -14.96 -22.13 -2.00
C ARG A 539 -14.96 -21.12 -3.14
N LEU A 540 -15.64 -20.00 -2.96
CA LEU A 540 -15.74 -18.91 -3.93
C LEU A 540 -14.99 -17.70 -3.41
N GLY A 541 -14.04 -17.18 -4.19
CA GLY A 541 -13.32 -15.95 -3.86
C GLY A 541 -14.24 -14.72 -3.98
N THR A 542 -14.28 -13.89 -2.95
CA THR A 542 -15.10 -12.66 -2.98
C THR A 542 -14.73 -11.76 -4.15
N MET A 543 -13.44 -11.63 -4.47
CA MET A 543 -12.93 -10.78 -5.56
C MET A 543 -13.39 -11.24 -6.94
N GLU A 544 -13.48 -12.55 -7.17
CA GLU A 544 -13.99 -13.11 -8.43
C GLU A 544 -15.46 -12.77 -8.62
N LEU A 545 -16.24 -12.92 -7.57
CA LEU A 545 -17.65 -12.54 -7.54
C LEU A 545 -17.83 -11.04 -7.78
N GLU A 546 -17.07 -10.20 -7.08
CA GLU A 546 -17.06 -8.74 -7.23
C GLU A 546 -16.70 -8.32 -8.66
N SER A 547 -15.69 -8.97 -9.27
CA SER A 547 -15.27 -8.71 -10.65
C SER A 547 -16.37 -9.07 -11.65
N ALA A 548 -17.07 -10.19 -11.46
CA ALA A 548 -18.19 -10.58 -12.28
C ALA A 548 -19.36 -9.57 -12.19
N ILE A 549 -19.65 -9.08 -10.97
CA ILE A 549 -20.70 -8.09 -10.72
C ILE A 549 -20.37 -6.74 -11.35
N VAL A 550 -19.14 -6.26 -11.17
CA VAL A 550 -18.67 -4.99 -11.78
C VAL A 550 -18.55 -5.09 -13.29
N GLY A 551 -18.41 -6.29 -13.84
CA GLY A 551 -18.48 -6.56 -15.29
C GLY A 551 -19.83 -6.25 -15.91
N VAL A 552 -20.90 -6.16 -15.12
CA VAL A 552 -22.26 -5.85 -15.58
C VAL A 552 -22.41 -4.35 -15.81
N GLU A 553 -22.86 -3.97 -17.01
CA GLU A 553 -23.13 -2.56 -17.36
C GLU A 553 -24.14 -1.92 -16.38
N GLY A 554 -23.77 -0.80 -15.78
CA GLY A 554 -24.58 -0.10 -14.78
C GLY A 554 -24.12 -0.33 -13.34
N VAL A 555 -23.10 -1.17 -13.09
CA VAL A 555 -22.47 -1.37 -11.78
C VAL A 555 -21.09 -0.72 -11.75
N ALA A 556 -20.89 0.22 -10.83
CA ALA A 556 -19.63 0.94 -10.64
C ALA A 556 -18.68 0.22 -9.68
N GLU A 557 -19.21 -0.34 -8.58
CA GLU A 557 -18.43 -1.00 -7.54
C GLU A 557 -19.27 -2.08 -6.87
N ALA A 558 -18.64 -3.13 -6.38
CA ALA A 558 -19.29 -4.18 -5.62
C ALA A 558 -18.43 -4.65 -4.46
N ALA A 559 -19.10 -5.15 -3.42
CA ALA A 559 -18.51 -5.95 -2.35
C ALA A 559 -19.36 -7.19 -2.13
N VAL A 560 -18.72 -8.31 -1.89
CA VAL A 560 -19.39 -9.59 -1.67
C VAL A 560 -18.94 -10.18 -0.34
N VAL A 561 -19.89 -10.76 0.38
CA VAL A 561 -19.64 -11.48 1.64
C VAL A 561 -20.46 -12.77 1.70
N GLY A 562 -20.01 -13.69 2.54
CA GLY A 562 -20.80 -14.85 2.93
C GLY A 562 -21.88 -14.46 3.96
N GLY A 563 -23.06 -14.99 3.80
CA GLY A 563 -24.10 -14.93 4.84
C GLY A 563 -24.57 -16.34 5.18
N ASP A 564 -24.90 -16.58 6.44
CA ASP A 564 -25.39 -17.87 6.93
C ASP A 564 -26.61 -18.34 6.15
N HIS A 565 -26.59 -19.61 5.70
CA HIS A 565 -27.68 -20.20 4.95
C HIS A 565 -27.97 -21.63 5.39
N ASP A 566 -29.22 -21.89 5.82
CA ASP A 566 -29.66 -23.18 6.42
C ASP A 566 -29.33 -24.44 5.60
N ILE A 567 -29.21 -24.33 4.28
CA ILE A 567 -29.03 -25.46 3.37
C ILE A 567 -27.62 -25.45 2.73
N LYS A 568 -27.09 -24.29 2.37
CA LYS A 568 -25.85 -24.13 1.62
C LYS A 568 -24.62 -24.01 2.53
N GLY A 569 -24.81 -23.82 3.84
CA GLY A 569 -23.81 -23.38 4.80
C GLY A 569 -23.68 -21.86 4.73
N GLU A 570 -23.11 -21.34 3.68
CA GLU A 570 -23.09 -19.92 3.34
C GLU A 570 -23.78 -19.65 2.01
N ALA A 571 -24.21 -18.43 1.79
CA ALA A 571 -24.72 -17.92 0.54
C ALA A 571 -24.07 -16.58 0.20
N VAL A 572 -24.02 -16.25 -1.08
CA VAL A 572 -23.40 -15.04 -1.60
C VAL A 572 -24.34 -13.85 -1.40
N TYR A 573 -23.91 -12.84 -0.65
CA TYR A 573 -24.58 -11.55 -0.51
C TYR A 573 -23.76 -10.49 -1.22
N ALA A 574 -24.34 -9.87 -2.26
CA ALA A 574 -23.71 -8.85 -3.07
C ALA A 574 -24.23 -7.46 -2.73
N TYR A 575 -23.33 -6.54 -2.48
CA TYR A 575 -23.60 -5.12 -2.26
C TYR A 575 -22.99 -4.32 -3.41
N ALA A 576 -23.81 -3.57 -4.12
CA ALA A 576 -23.35 -2.90 -5.34
C ALA A 576 -23.68 -1.40 -5.36
N ILE A 577 -22.78 -0.61 -5.96
CA ILE A 577 -22.99 0.80 -6.27
C ILE A 577 -23.29 0.90 -7.77
N THR A 578 -24.32 1.66 -8.13
CA THR A 578 -24.68 1.89 -9.52
C THR A 578 -23.83 2.97 -10.18
N GLU A 579 -23.62 2.88 -11.49
CA GLU A 579 -23.08 3.97 -12.31
C GLU A 579 -24.06 5.15 -12.38
N ASP A 580 -23.55 6.36 -12.65
CA ASP A 580 -24.38 7.55 -12.85
C ASP A 580 -25.34 7.33 -14.03
N GLY A 581 -26.64 7.53 -13.78
CA GLY A 581 -27.70 7.32 -14.79
C GLY A 581 -28.37 5.95 -14.74
N TYR A 582 -27.91 5.05 -13.88
CA TYR A 582 -28.54 3.77 -13.60
C TYR A 582 -29.24 3.78 -12.23
N GLU A 583 -30.37 3.09 -12.16
CA GLU A 583 -31.09 2.85 -10.89
C GLU A 583 -30.92 1.39 -10.46
N GLY A 584 -30.75 1.15 -9.15
CA GLY A 584 -30.66 -0.19 -8.57
C GLY A 584 -32.04 -0.86 -8.50
N ASP A 585 -32.64 -1.09 -9.68
CA ASP A 585 -33.95 -1.70 -9.85
C ASP A 585 -33.86 -3.24 -10.05
N ASP A 586 -35.02 -3.87 -10.21
CA ASP A 586 -35.11 -5.32 -10.39
C ASP A 586 -34.46 -5.79 -11.71
N ASP A 587 -34.46 -4.95 -12.75
CA ASP A 587 -33.85 -5.27 -14.03
C ASP A 587 -32.31 -5.32 -13.93
N LEU A 588 -31.70 -4.35 -13.22
CA LEU A 588 -30.25 -4.37 -12.96
C LEU A 588 -29.89 -5.53 -12.02
N ARG A 589 -30.72 -5.82 -11.01
CA ARG A 589 -30.51 -6.96 -10.10
C ARG A 589 -30.48 -8.28 -10.87
N GLU A 590 -31.44 -8.50 -11.79
CA GLU A 590 -31.51 -9.71 -12.61
C GLU A 590 -30.27 -9.83 -13.52
N ARG A 591 -29.81 -8.73 -14.14
CA ARG A 591 -28.58 -8.70 -14.94
C ARG A 591 -27.31 -9.01 -14.12
N VAL A 592 -27.22 -8.53 -12.88
CA VAL A 592 -26.12 -8.87 -11.97
C VAL A 592 -26.11 -10.36 -11.66
N VAL A 593 -27.27 -10.94 -11.32
CA VAL A 593 -27.38 -12.39 -11.06
C VAL A 593 -27.00 -13.22 -12.27
N GLU A 594 -27.52 -12.86 -13.46
CA GLU A 594 -27.18 -13.54 -14.72
C GLU A 594 -25.68 -13.38 -15.05
N GLY A 595 -25.11 -12.19 -14.85
CA GLY A 595 -23.69 -11.95 -15.11
C GLY A 595 -22.76 -12.80 -14.22
N VAL A 596 -23.11 -12.99 -12.95
CA VAL A 596 -22.36 -13.88 -12.04
C VAL A 596 -22.55 -15.35 -12.46
N GLU A 597 -23.78 -15.78 -12.79
CA GLU A 597 -24.03 -17.15 -13.28
C GLU A 597 -23.28 -17.44 -14.58
N ASP A 598 -23.21 -16.49 -15.51
CA ASP A 598 -22.51 -16.64 -16.79
C ASP A 598 -20.98 -16.67 -16.63
N ALA A 599 -20.44 -15.86 -15.71
CA ALA A 599 -18.99 -15.74 -15.48
C ALA A 599 -18.43 -16.91 -14.68
N ILE A 600 -19.14 -17.32 -13.59
CA ILE A 600 -18.61 -18.29 -12.61
C ILE A 600 -19.42 -19.59 -12.62
N GLY A 601 -20.72 -19.48 -12.76
CA GLY A 601 -21.63 -20.63 -12.78
C GLY A 601 -22.76 -20.52 -11.73
N PRO A 602 -23.77 -21.41 -11.80
CA PRO A 602 -24.96 -21.34 -10.98
C PRO A 602 -24.71 -21.46 -9.46
N ILE A 603 -23.58 -22.04 -9.06
CA ILE A 603 -23.18 -22.19 -7.65
C ILE A 603 -22.90 -20.84 -7.00
N ALA A 604 -22.41 -19.88 -7.77
CA ALA A 604 -22.02 -18.54 -7.36
C ALA A 604 -23.20 -17.54 -7.34
N ARG A 605 -24.40 -18.00 -7.73
CA ARG A 605 -25.59 -17.15 -7.80
C ARG A 605 -25.83 -16.41 -6.49
N PRO A 606 -25.84 -15.05 -6.47
CA PRO A 606 -26.15 -14.28 -5.29
C PRO A 606 -27.54 -14.61 -4.72
N GLU A 607 -27.60 -14.81 -3.42
CA GLU A 607 -28.85 -14.94 -2.66
C GLU A 607 -29.58 -13.59 -2.61
N ALA A 608 -28.79 -12.52 -2.42
CA ALA A 608 -29.30 -11.15 -2.43
C ALA A 608 -28.33 -10.23 -3.16
N VAL A 609 -28.87 -9.22 -3.86
CA VAL A 609 -28.14 -8.11 -4.47
C VAL A 609 -28.70 -6.81 -3.92
N ILE A 610 -27.95 -6.11 -3.10
CA ILE A 610 -28.33 -4.91 -2.39
C ILE A 610 -27.65 -3.70 -3.04
N PHE A 611 -28.44 -2.75 -3.57
CA PHE A 611 -27.91 -1.52 -4.11
C PHE A 611 -27.81 -0.43 -3.04
N SER A 612 -26.62 0.17 -2.92
CA SER A 612 -26.33 1.26 -1.99
C SER A 612 -25.65 2.42 -2.70
N PRO A 613 -25.86 3.68 -2.29
CA PRO A 613 -25.13 4.82 -2.84
C PRO A 613 -23.64 4.75 -2.56
N GLU A 614 -23.22 4.13 -1.46
CA GLU A 614 -21.83 3.90 -1.04
C GLU A 614 -21.71 2.54 -0.33
N LEU A 615 -20.47 2.02 -0.23
CA LEU A 615 -20.12 0.87 0.61
C LEU A 615 -19.43 1.35 1.90
N PRO A 616 -19.51 0.59 3.01
CA PRO A 616 -18.77 0.92 4.22
C PRO A 616 -17.27 0.80 3.98
N LYS A 617 -16.57 1.92 4.06
CA LYS A 617 -15.15 2.00 3.76
C LYS A 617 -14.36 2.52 4.94
N THR A 618 -13.17 2.01 5.12
CA THR A 618 -12.17 2.65 5.97
C THR A 618 -11.82 4.02 5.41
N ARG A 619 -11.15 4.83 6.20
CA ARG A 619 -10.64 6.14 5.75
C ARG A 619 -9.58 6.03 4.64
N SER A 620 -8.93 4.87 4.51
CA SER A 620 -8.04 4.54 3.38
C SER A 620 -8.77 4.12 2.11
N GLY A 621 -10.10 4.01 2.14
CA GLY A 621 -10.91 3.58 1.00
C GLY A 621 -11.16 2.06 0.93
N LYS A 622 -10.54 1.26 1.78
CA LYS A 622 -10.73 -0.20 1.82
C LYS A 622 -12.14 -0.53 2.32
N ILE A 623 -12.85 -1.40 1.60
CA ILE A 623 -14.19 -1.87 1.98
C ILE A 623 -14.10 -2.71 3.27
N MET A 624 -14.98 -2.46 4.21
CA MET A 624 -15.07 -3.20 5.47
C MET A 624 -16.06 -4.36 5.33
N ARG A 625 -15.63 -5.44 4.68
CA ARG A 625 -16.46 -6.63 4.39
C ARG A 625 -17.07 -7.23 5.65
N ARG A 626 -16.33 -7.28 6.76
CA ARG A 626 -16.84 -7.78 8.03
C ARG A 626 -18.14 -7.10 8.48
N LEU A 627 -18.27 -5.78 8.27
CA LEU A 627 -19.53 -5.09 8.62
C LEU A 627 -20.68 -5.45 7.70
N LEU A 628 -20.39 -5.73 6.43
CA LEU A 628 -21.38 -6.22 5.47
C LEU A 628 -21.82 -7.66 5.80
N GLU A 629 -20.89 -8.48 6.29
CA GLU A 629 -21.17 -9.83 6.80
C GLU A 629 -21.99 -9.80 8.09
N ASP A 630 -21.62 -8.96 9.08
CA ASP A 630 -22.44 -8.72 10.28
C ASP A 630 -23.89 -8.35 9.89
N ILE A 631 -24.05 -7.49 8.86
CA ILE A 631 -25.38 -7.09 8.37
C ILE A 631 -26.08 -8.25 7.66
N ALA A 632 -25.42 -9.03 6.81
CA ALA A 632 -25.99 -10.16 6.11
C ALA A 632 -26.52 -11.22 7.09
N ASN A 633 -25.82 -11.44 8.20
CA ASN A 633 -26.14 -12.40 9.25
C ASN A 633 -27.12 -11.85 10.30
N GLY A 634 -27.37 -10.54 10.30
CA GLY A 634 -28.20 -9.89 11.33
C GLY A 634 -27.54 -9.83 12.71
N ASP A 635 -26.19 -9.87 12.74
CA ASP A 635 -25.38 -9.82 13.94
C ASP A 635 -25.20 -8.38 14.47
N GLU A 636 -24.72 -8.27 15.72
CA GLU A 636 -24.34 -6.97 16.28
C GLU A 636 -23.11 -6.44 15.51
N LEU A 637 -23.21 -5.23 14.98
CA LEU A 637 -22.13 -4.58 14.24
C LEU A 637 -20.86 -4.50 15.08
N GLY A 638 -19.76 -4.95 14.52
CA GLY A 638 -18.43 -4.82 15.12
C GLY A 638 -17.96 -3.37 15.23
N ASN A 639 -16.65 -3.17 15.46
CA ASN A 639 -16.06 -1.84 15.63
C ASN A 639 -16.21 -0.98 14.35
N THR A 640 -16.95 0.13 14.44
CA THR A 640 -17.20 1.10 13.37
C THR A 640 -16.32 2.36 13.46
N SER A 641 -15.41 2.45 14.43
CA SER A 641 -14.59 3.65 14.70
C SER A 641 -13.62 4.05 13.57
N THR A 642 -13.32 3.13 12.69
CA THR A 642 -12.43 3.34 11.53
C THR A 642 -13.18 3.69 10.25
N LEU A 643 -14.52 3.71 10.27
CA LEU A 643 -15.34 4.04 9.10
C LEU A 643 -15.20 5.51 8.71
N ARG A 644 -15.10 5.71 7.40
CA ARG A 644 -15.20 7.04 6.77
C ARG A 644 -16.65 7.53 6.73
N ASN A 645 -17.60 6.62 6.51
CA ASN A 645 -19.01 6.87 6.22
C ASN A 645 -19.94 5.99 7.10
N PRO A 646 -19.98 6.18 8.43
CA PRO A 646 -20.72 5.30 9.33
C PRO A 646 -22.25 5.26 9.06
N GLU A 647 -22.83 6.31 8.49
CA GLU A 647 -24.24 6.40 8.11
C GLU A 647 -24.66 5.38 7.04
N VAL A 648 -23.72 4.91 6.21
CA VAL A 648 -23.98 3.93 5.15
C VAL A 648 -24.33 2.57 5.72
N VAL A 649 -23.79 2.23 6.88
CA VAL A 649 -24.05 0.94 7.55
C VAL A 649 -25.53 0.82 7.94
N ASP A 650 -26.11 1.89 8.52
CA ASP A 650 -27.52 1.91 8.89
C ASP A 650 -28.45 1.83 7.66
N ASP A 651 -28.06 2.50 6.55
CA ASP A 651 -28.84 2.46 5.29
C ASP A 651 -28.84 1.05 4.68
N ILE A 652 -27.68 0.39 4.64
CA ILE A 652 -27.54 -0.98 4.12
C ILE A 652 -28.31 -1.97 5.00
N ALA A 653 -28.17 -1.89 6.33
CA ALA A 653 -28.87 -2.76 7.28
C ALA A 653 -30.40 -2.62 7.15
N GLY A 654 -30.90 -1.40 6.90
CA GLY A 654 -32.30 -1.16 6.62
C GLY A 654 -32.80 -1.87 5.37
N LYS A 655 -31.99 -1.90 4.30
CA LYS A 655 -32.35 -2.54 3.01
C LYS A 655 -32.34 -4.07 3.10
N VAL A 656 -31.37 -4.65 3.80
CA VAL A 656 -31.28 -6.12 4.01
C VAL A 656 -32.47 -6.63 4.85
N SER A 657 -33.01 -5.81 5.77
CA SER A 657 -34.16 -6.21 6.57
C SER A 657 -35.50 -6.17 5.83
N ASP A 658 -35.55 -5.47 4.69
CA ASP A 658 -36.78 -5.29 3.88
C ASP A 658 -36.90 -6.31 2.71
N ASP A 659 -35.80 -7.00 2.33
CA ASP A 659 -35.76 -8.10 1.38
C ASP A 659 -35.87 -9.46 2.09
#